data_0e64b25c8106ee9f0e4fbc3a3005891a
#
_entry.id   0e64b25c8106ee9f0e4fbc3a3005891a
#
_cell.length_a   1.000
_cell.length_b   1.000
_cell.length_c   1.000
_cell.angle_alpha   90.00
_cell.angle_beta   90.00
_cell.angle_gamma   90.00
#
_symmetry.space_group_name_H-M   'P 1'
#
loop_
_entity.id
_entity.type
_entity.pdbx_description
1 polymer ?
#
loop_
_entity_poly.entity_id
_entity_poly.type
_entity_poly.pdbx_seq_one_letter_code
_entity_poly.pdbx_strand_id
1 'polypeptide(L)'
;MPANKEIKSILIIGSGPIVIGQACEFDYSGSQAAKALKNEGYRVILVNSNPATIMTDPGMADATYIEPLTANFVERIIEKEKPDAVLPTLGGQTALNLSMELSEKGIFDKNNVQLLGASADAIEIAENRWKFKEAMEEVGIKTLSATYAKSFEEGLEASKKMGYPLMLRPSFILGGGGTGVVNNEEELNKKLKDAFTASPTQEVLIEESVYGWKEFELEVMRDSDGNGVIVCGIENFDPMGVHTGDSITVAPIQTLSDKEYQIMRDEALLCLDTIGIATGGSNVQFAVNPENGDRRIIEMNPRVSRSSALASKATGFPIAKFAALLAVGYNLTELKNDITGTTPASFEPVQDYVVVKIPRFDFPKFPSTDDILGTSMQSVGEVMSIASTFTESLTKAIRSLEIGKTGIRNIDNRFISLDKHQLQEEISVPRPRRIFAIFEAIRRNWPIEDIAELSKIDIWFLREIEKSFNVNPESTPTTILKMLGWTDEDLDNKDSKKELENNRVYKLVDTCSAEFESKTPYLYSTNGTSNDDTATKQKKVVVIGSGPNRIGQGIEFDYCCVHGVSSLKENGYEAIMINSNPETVSTDYDTADKLYFEPLSWNEVKSVLDREKPDSVIIQLGGQTPLKLAKEIHNAGFNIAGSSLDVIDSTEDRDLFQKLCTSQDIKQPISKIANNEKELVESVREIGFPVLLRPSYVLGGRAMRVVQTDEELNNYLNILASADEDGNPFKSGPLLVDQFLTETVEIDVDLISDGKDVFIAGILEHLEPAGVHSGDSTAVIPPYSIDKEMIKEIEDKSTKLALGLNVQGLLNIQFAIKDNELFILEANPRASRTMPFVAKVTGNQIIKAGTLLMLGYTINEIKDKTNYLNSSTEKIAIKKAIFPWSRFPAEDTMLGPEMKATGEVLGIGKDFGTALNKAYAAAGVEIGEKEKGVFVTLSDAEKPNFIEVVNKYVNLEFSIYATEGTASFLKENNIESIIVGRADDDSPTSLTIIEEKLISIVINTPTFANEYTCLLYTSDAADE
;
A
#
# COMPACT_ATOMS: atom_id res chain seq x y z
N MET A 1 29.68 25.46 2.72
CA MET A 1 29.88 25.17 4.16
C MET A 1 28.94 24.05 4.54
N PRO A 2 29.44 22.97 5.05
CA PRO A 2 28.59 21.89 5.47
C PRO A 2 27.69 22.33 6.63
N ALA A 3 26.43 21.97 6.56
CA ALA A 3 25.35 22.13 7.55
C ALA A 3 25.09 23.58 8.03
N ASN A 4 23.87 24.05 7.89
CA ASN A 4 23.44 25.31 8.47
C ASN A 4 23.47 25.21 10.01
N LYS A 5 24.47 25.86 10.65
CA LYS A 5 24.65 25.83 12.11
C LYS A 5 23.67 26.69 12.90
N GLU A 6 22.86 27.49 12.24
CA GLU A 6 21.81 28.29 12.87
C GLU A 6 20.61 27.41 13.21
N ILE A 7 20.37 26.35 12.43
CA ILE A 7 19.36 25.34 12.69
C ILE A 7 19.94 24.30 13.67
N LYS A 8 19.22 23.97 14.73
CA LYS A 8 19.57 22.96 15.74
C LYS A 8 18.55 21.84 15.82
N SER A 9 17.29 22.16 15.51
CA SER A 9 16.18 21.23 15.63
C SER A 9 15.26 21.31 14.41
N ILE A 10 14.83 20.14 13.91
CA ILE A 10 14.04 20.03 12.68
C ILE A 10 12.83 19.14 12.96
N LEU A 11 11.64 19.61 12.63
CA LEU A 11 10.42 18.81 12.62
C LEU A 11 10.22 18.20 11.25
N ILE A 12 10.14 16.88 11.18
CA ILE A 12 9.75 16.12 9.99
C ILE A 12 8.26 15.78 10.10
N ILE A 13 7.49 16.12 9.08
CA ILE A 13 6.08 15.74 8.98
C ILE A 13 6.00 14.49 8.09
N GLY A 14 5.41 13.41 8.62
CA GLY A 14 5.20 12.17 7.89
C GLY A 14 4.00 12.23 6.94
N SER A 15 3.73 11.10 6.30
CA SER A 15 2.68 10.98 5.27
C SER A 15 1.30 10.58 5.81
N GLY A 16 1.19 10.25 7.10
CA GLY A 16 -0.05 9.70 7.64
C GLY A 16 -0.22 8.20 7.34
N PRO A 17 -1.47 7.73 7.28
CA PRO A 17 -1.78 6.34 6.95
C PRO A 17 -1.45 6.00 5.49
N ILE A 18 -1.32 4.71 5.21
CA ILE A 18 -1.22 4.23 3.83
C ILE A 18 -2.59 4.34 3.16
N VAL A 19 -2.60 5.07 2.04
CA VAL A 19 -3.74 5.21 1.15
C VAL A 19 -3.29 4.95 -0.29
N ILE A 20 -4.23 4.59 -1.16
CA ILE A 20 -3.92 4.46 -2.59
C ILE A 20 -3.44 5.82 -3.13
N GLY A 21 -2.23 5.83 -3.68
CA GLY A 21 -1.54 7.04 -4.15
C GLY A 21 -0.49 7.60 -3.18
N GLN A 22 -0.48 7.18 -1.91
CA GLN A 22 0.51 7.60 -0.92
C GLN A 22 0.76 6.45 0.07
N ALA A 23 1.73 5.59 -0.24
CA ALA A 23 1.97 4.34 0.45
C ALA A 23 3.33 4.29 1.18
N CYS A 24 4.01 3.14 1.13
CA CYS A 24 5.20 2.84 1.94
C CYS A 24 6.46 3.63 1.54
N GLU A 25 6.51 4.20 0.35
CA GLU A 25 7.62 5.00 -0.17
C GLU A 25 7.95 6.21 0.71
N PHE A 26 6.97 6.72 1.46
CA PHE A 26 7.17 7.85 2.38
C PHE A 26 7.67 7.41 3.76
N ASP A 27 7.49 6.15 4.15
CA ASP A 27 8.21 5.59 5.29
C ASP A 27 9.71 5.48 4.99
N TYR A 28 10.06 5.01 3.79
CA TYR A 28 11.44 5.04 3.29
C TYR A 28 12.03 6.45 3.36
N SER A 29 11.38 7.44 2.73
CA SER A 29 11.93 8.79 2.65
C SER A 29 12.06 9.46 4.02
N GLY A 30 11.05 9.33 4.89
CA GLY A 30 11.08 9.88 6.25
C GLY A 30 12.12 9.22 7.15
N SER A 31 12.29 7.90 7.05
CA SER A 31 13.31 7.14 7.80
C SER A 31 14.73 7.54 7.38
N GLN A 32 15.01 7.65 6.07
CA GLN A 32 16.30 8.06 5.55
C GLN A 32 16.64 9.52 5.91
N ALA A 33 15.64 10.41 5.87
CA ALA A 33 15.84 11.79 6.30
C ALA A 33 16.16 11.90 7.79
N ALA A 34 15.40 11.21 8.64
CA ALA A 34 15.64 11.22 10.08
C ALA A 34 17.04 10.72 10.43
N LYS A 35 17.48 9.61 9.82
CA LYS A 35 18.85 9.08 9.98
C LYS A 35 19.90 10.08 9.51
N ALA A 36 19.73 10.67 8.32
CA ALA A 36 20.69 11.62 7.75
C ALA A 36 20.88 12.86 8.64
N LEU A 37 19.77 13.49 9.06
CA LEU A 37 19.79 14.68 9.88
C LEU A 37 20.35 14.42 11.30
N LYS A 38 20.00 13.27 11.90
CA LYS A 38 20.61 12.88 13.20
C LYS A 38 22.11 12.65 13.10
N ASN A 39 22.61 12.03 12.03
CA ASN A 39 24.03 11.81 11.80
C ASN A 39 24.80 13.12 11.63
N GLU A 40 24.14 14.17 11.13
CA GLU A 40 24.70 15.54 11.07
C GLU A 40 24.64 16.30 12.41
N GLY A 41 23.99 15.71 13.43
CA GLY A 41 23.92 16.28 14.78
C GLY A 41 22.72 17.19 15.03
N TYR A 42 21.72 17.22 14.11
CA TYR A 42 20.46 17.91 14.36
C TYR A 42 19.59 17.15 15.35
N ARG A 43 18.86 17.88 16.19
CA ARG A 43 17.77 17.30 16.97
C ARG A 43 16.58 17.09 16.05
N VAL A 44 16.18 15.84 15.83
CA VAL A 44 15.06 15.48 14.95
C VAL A 44 13.81 15.25 15.77
N ILE A 45 12.74 15.94 15.39
CA ILE A 45 11.38 15.76 15.89
C ILE A 45 10.57 15.19 14.74
N LEU A 46 9.74 14.18 15.00
CA LEU A 46 8.95 13.53 13.98
C LEU A 46 7.49 13.43 14.40
N VAL A 47 6.57 13.74 13.49
CA VAL A 47 5.13 13.51 13.68
C VAL A 47 4.58 12.67 12.54
N ASN A 48 3.90 11.57 12.87
CA ASN A 48 3.15 10.73 11.94
C ASN A 48 2.05 9.96 12.67
N SER A 49 0.93 9.68 12.02
CA SER A 49 -0.20 8.97 12.63
C SER A 49 -0.19 7.44 12.43
N ASN A 50 0.71 6.93 11.58
CA ASN A 50 0.78 5.52 11.21
C ASN A 50 1.68 4.73 12.18
N PRO A 51 1.16 3.70 12.89
CA PRO A 51 1.95 2.90 13.81
C PRO A 51 2.86 1.87 13.13
N ALA A 52 2.55 1.48 11.88
CA ALA A 52 3.28 0.43 11.16
C ALA A 52 4.54 0.92 10.45
N THR A 53 4.88 2.23 10.55
CA THR A 53 6.05 2.81 9.90
C THR A 53 7.33 2.67 10.72
N ILE A 54 8.46 2.48 10.05
CA ILE A 54 9.80 2.48 10.65
C ILE A 54 10.18 3.88 11.13
N MET A 55 9.76 4.95 10.41
CA MET A 55 10.08 6.33 10.81
C MET A 55 9.58 6.67 12.23
N THR A 56 8.49 6.04 12.69
CA THR A 56 7.94 6.28 14.03
C THR A 56 8.58 5.42 15.14
N ASP A 57 9.61 4.64 14.84
CA ASP A 57 10.27 3.77 15.81
C ASP A 57 11.04 4.56 16.88
N PRO A 58 11.11 4.02 18.11
CA PRO A 58 11.99 4.54 19.15
C PRO A 58 13.43 4.60 18.64
N GLY A 59 14.10 5.76 18.81
CA GLY A 59 15.47 5.96 18.37
C GLY A 59 15.63 6.48 16.95
N MET A 60 14.61 6.44 16.11
CA MET A 60 14.63 7.04 14.78
C MET A 60 14.73 8.57 14.86
N ALA A 61 13.94 9.19 15.72
CA ALA A 61 14.01 10.62 16.04
C ALA A 61 14.31 10.83 17.53
N ASP A 62 14.68 12.05 17.92
CA ASP A 62 14.88 12.43 19.34
C ASP A 62 13.55 12.63 20.07
N ALA A 63 12.51 13.02 19.33
CA ALA A 63 11.13 13.06 19.80
C ALA A 63 10.20 12.58 18.69
N THR A 64 9.40 11.54 18.99
CA THR A 64 8.42 10.98 18.05
C THR A 64 7.01 11.20 18.56
N TYR A 65 6.16 11.79 17.72
CA TYR A 65 4.74 12.02 17.98
C TYR A 65 3.91 11.13 17.05
N ILE A 66 3.19 10.16 17.64
CA ILE A 66 2.18 9.41 16.90
C ILE A 66 0.86 10.12 17.17
N GLU A 67 0.55 11.11 16.34
CA GLU A 67 -0.58 12.02 16.51
C GLU A 67 -1.24 12.33 15.16
N PRO A 68 -2.51 12.76 15.13
CA PRO A 68 -3.18 13.18 13.92
C PRO A 68 -2.41 14.27 13.15
N LEU A 69 -2.32 14.14 11.83
CA LEU A 69 -1.69 15.14 10.95
C LEU A 69 -2.69 16.23 10.57
N THR A 70 -3.10 17.04 11.56
CA THR A 70 -3.94 18.21 11.36
C THR A 70 -3.26 19.46 11.93
N ALA A 71 -3.62 20.65 11.42
CA ALA A 71 -2.98 21.90 11.83
C ALA A 71 -3.02 22.10 13.36
N ASN A 72 -4.15 21.79 14.01
CA ASN A 72 -4.31 21.94 15.45
C ASN A 72 -3.35 21.06 16.27
N PHE A 73 -3.10 19.82 15.84
CA PHE A 73 -2.18 18.94 16.55
C PHE A 73 -0.72 19.34 16.29
N VAL A 74 -0.40 19.68 15.04
CA VAL A 74 0.98 20.04 14.67
C VAL A 74 1.35 21.41 15.25
N GLU A 75 0.44 22.40 15.32
CA GLU A 75 0.67 23.66 16.01
C GLU A 75 1.08 23.43 17.47
N ARG A 76 0.35 22.56 18.21
CA ARG A 76 0.69 22.22 19.60
C ARG A 76 2.06 21.56 19.73
N ILE A 77 2.46 20.74 18.77
CA ILE A 77 3.79 20.12 18.74
C ILE A 77 4.86 21.22 18.52
N ILE A 78 4.63 22.12 17.57
CA ILE A 78 5.51 23.26 17.29
C ILE A 78 5.66 24.15 18.53
N GLU A 79 4.56 24.52 19.19
CA GLU A 79 4.59 25.34 20.41
C GLU A 79 5.34 24.66 21.57
N LYS A 80 5.23 23.34 21.69
CA LYS A 80 5.89 22.55 22.73
C LYS A 80 7.37 22.34 22.45
N GLU A 81 7.71 21.90 21.24
CA GLU A 81 9.06 21.47 20.87
C GLU A 81 9.94 22.62 20.36
N LYS A 82 9.30 23.68 19.84
CA LYS A 82 9.94 24.89 19.30
C LYS A 82 11.05 24.55 18.31
N PRO A 83 10.74 23.81 17.22
CA PRO A 83 11.73 23.50 16.22
C PRO A 83 12.21 24.77 15.52
N ASP A 84 13.47 24.81 15.11
CA ASP A 84 14.01 25.92 14.29
C ASP A 84 13.46 25.83 12.86
N ALA A 85 13.18 24.60 12.38
CA ALA A 85 12.72 24.40 11.03
C ALA A 85 11.75 23.21 10.89
N VAL A 86 11.00 23.20 9.77
CA VAL A 86 10.10 22.10 9.35
C VAL A 86 10.54 21.60 7.98
N LEU A 87 10.60 20.27 7.80
CA LEU A 87 10.92 19.61 6.53
C LEU A 87 9.71 18.78 6.06
N PRO A 88 8.86 19.29 5.15
CA PRO A 88 7.66 18.60 4.69
C PRO A 88 7.87 17.76 3.42
N THR A 89 8.91 18.03 2.63
CA THR A 89 9.10 17.51 1.27
C THR A 89 9.35 15.99 1.20
N LEU A 90 9.42 15.31 2.35
CA LEU A 90 9.66 13.87 2.47
C LEU A 90 8.44 13.09 2.98
N GLY A 91 7.33 13.78 3.31
CA GLY A 91 6.09 13.18 3.81
C GLY A 91 4.93 13.19 2.79
N GLY A 92 5.24 13.26 1.51
CA GLY A 92 4.24 13.23 0.43
C GLY A 92 3.32 14.44 0.40
N GLN A 93 2.19 14.28 -0.27
CA GLN A 93 1.21 15.37 -0.46
C GLN A 93 0.58 15.80 0.88
N THR A 94 0.33 14.85 1.78
CA THR A 94 -0.23 15.16 3.11
C THR A 94 0.64 16.17 3.86
N ALA A 95 1.94 15.96 3.90
CA ALA A 95 2.86 16.87 4.60
C ALA A 95 2.97 18.22 3.91
N LEU A 96 2.95 18.28 2.58
CA LEU A 96 2.94 19.56 1.85
C LEU A 96 1.67 20.35 2.11
N ASN A 97 0.50 19.74 1.94
CA ASN A 97 -0.79 20.41 2.17
C ASN A 97 -0.90 20.94 3.59
N LEU A 98 -0.53 20.13 4.57
CA LEU A 98 -0.52 20.54 5.98
C LEU A 98 0.44 21.70 6.25
N SER A 99 1.61 21.70 5.60
CA SER A 99 2.57 22.79 5.75
C SER A 99 2.09 24.08 5.11
N MET A 100 1.39 24.00 3.99
CA MET A 100 0.73 25.18 3.38
C MET A 100 -0.35 25.73 4.30
N GLU A 101 -1.21 24.87 4.86
CA GLU A 101 -2.23 25.28 5.83
C GLU A 101 -1.63 25.97 7.06
N LEU A 102 -0.55 25.42 7.62
CA LEU A 102 0.17 26.01 8.77
C LEU A 102 0.80 27.37 8.40
N SER A 103 1.32 27.50 7.18
CA SER A 103 1.89 28.75 6.66
C SER A 103 0.81 29.82 6.49
N GLU A 104 -0.31 29.49 5.85
CA GLU A 104 -1.46 30.39 5.65
C GLU A 104 -2.07 30.87 6.97
N LYS A 105 -2.11 29.99 7.98
CA LYS A 105 -2.52 30.35 9.36
C LYS A 105 -1.48 31.18 10.13
N GLY A 106 -0.31 31.45 9.54
CA GLY A 106 0.77 32.23 10.17
C GLY A 106 1.45 31.50 11.34
N ILE A 107 1.30 30.19 11.45
CA ILE A 107 1.83 29.40 12.59
C ILE A 107 3.36 29.36 12.55
N PHE A 108 3.96 29.25 11.38
CA PHE A 108 5.42 29.27 11.22
C PHE A 108 6.01 30.63 11.62
N ASP A 109 5.43 31.73 11.15
CA ASP A 109 5.90 33.08 11.49
C ASP A 109 5.74 33.37 12.99
N LYS A 110 4.59 33.01 13.58
CA LYS A 110 4.31 33.16 15.02
C LYS A 110 5.36 32.45 15.90
N ASN A 111 5.86 31.31 15.45
CA ASN A 111 6.80 30.49 16.20
C ASN A 111 8.25 30.62 15.71
N ASN A 112 8.51 31.47 14.71
CA ASN A 112 9.83 31.67 14.08
C ASN A 112 10.44 30.36 13.55
N VAL A 113 9.64 29.60 12.80
CA VAL A 113 10.00 28.29 12.21
C VAL A 113 10.27 28.46 10.72
N GLN A 114 11.42 27.98 10.25
CA GLN A 114 11.80 28.02 8.84
C GLN A 114 11.25 26.80 8.09
N LEU A 115 10.71 27.01 6.88
CA LEU A 115 10.34 25.92 5.97
C LEU A 115 11.57 25.50 5.15
N LEU A 116 11.90 24.18 5.15
CA LEU A 116 13.04 23.60 4.45
C LEU A 116 12.64 22.80 3.21
N GLY A 117 13.56 22.66 2.26
CA GLY A 117 13.39 21.90 1.03
C GLY A 117 12.73 22.69 -0.09
N ALA A 118 11.53 23.20 0.11
CA ALA A 118 10.84 24.07 -0.83
C ALA A 118 10.17 25.22 -0.07
N SER A 119 10.18 26.42 -0.62
CA SER A 119 9.46 27.57 -0.07
C SER A 119 7.95 27.44 -0.31
N ALA A 120 7.12 28.13 0.48
CA ALA A 120 5.67 28.14 0.28
C ALA A 120 5.30 28.63 -1.13
N ASP A 121 5.98 29.67 -1.63
CA ASP A 121 5.76 30.21 -2.98
C ASP A 121 6.10 29.16 -4.06
N ALA A 122 7.22 28.43 -3.90
CA ALA A 122 7.63 27.37 -4.84
C ALA A 122 6.62 26.22 -4.84
N ILE A 123 6.12 25.81 -3.66
CA ILE A 123 5.07 24.80 -3.54
C ILE A 123 3.79 25.27 -4.23
N GLU A 124 3.37 26.52 -4.00
CA GLU A 124 2.16 27.08 -4.60
C GLU A 124 2.27 27.17 -6.14
N ILE A 125 3.44 27.57 -6.67
CA ILE A 125 3.66 27.58 -8.12
C ILE A 125 3.61 26.19 -8.70
N ALA A 126 4.26 25.21 -8.06
CA ALA A 126 4.32 23.84 -8.54
C ALA A 126 2.96 23.12 -8.52
N GLU A 127 2.17 23.33 -7.46
CA GLU A 127 0.88 22.62 -7.26
C GLU A 127 -0.29 23.34 -7.95
N ASN A 128 -0.20 24.66 -8.17
CA ASN A 128 -1.22 25.41 -8.89
C ASN A 128 -1.00 25.33 -10.40
N ARG A 129 -1.83 24.57 -11.10
CA ARG A 129 -1.70 24.32 -12.56
C ARG A 129 -1.56 25.59 -13.40
N TRP A 130 -2.27 26.66 -13.04
CA TRP A 130 -2.21 27.90 -13.80
C TRP A 130 -0.89 28.65 -13.57
N LYS A 131 -0.47 28.78 -12.31
CA LYS A 131 0.84 29.40 -11.98
C LYS A 131 2.00 28.60 -12.57
N PHE A 132 1.91 27.26 -12.51
CA PHE A 132 2.90 26.38 -13.15
C PHE A 132 2.97 26.61 -14.67
N LYS A 133 1.81 26.66 -15.33
CA LYS A 133 1.73 26.93 -16.77
C LYS A 133 2.36 28.29 -17.13
N GLU A 134 1.97 29.35 -16.44
CA GLU A 134 2.52 30.71 -16.68
C GLU A 134 4.05 30.71 -16.48
N ALA A 135 4.56 30.13 -15.39
CA ALA A 135 5.99 30.05 -15.12
C ALA A 135 6.75 29.30 -16.23
N MET A 136 6.20 28.18 -16.71
CA MET A 136 6.84 27.39 -17.78
C MET A 136 6.82 28.15 -19.14
N GLU A 137 5.70 28.79 -19.47
CA GLU A 137 5.57 29.54 -20.72
C GLU A 137 6.51 30.77 -20.77
N GLU A 138 6.75 31.43 -19.63
CA GLU A 138 7.70 32.56 -19.54
C GLU A 138 9.13 32.20 -19.94
N VAL A 139 9.55 30.95 -19.64
CA VAL A 139 10.88 30.44 -19.98
C VAL A 139 10.89 29.61 -21.26
N GLY A 140 9.76 29.55 -21.98
CA GLY A 140 9.66 28.90 -23.29
C GLY A 140 9.50 27.39 -23.26
N ILE A 141 9.19 26.78 -22.09
CA ILE A 141 8.85 25.37 -21.97
C ILE A 141 7.37 25.20 -22.36
N LYS A 142 7.10 24.26 -23.24
CA LYS A 142 5.72 23.99 -23.70
C LYS A 142 4.92 23.23 -22.63
N THR A 143 3.76 23.77 -22.29
CA THR A 143 2.74 23.12 -21.45
C THR A 143 1.52 22.73 -22.28
N LEU A 144 0.53 22.09 -21.64
CA LEU A 144 -0.78 21.86 -22.27
C LEU A 144 -1.49 23.18 -22.53
N SER A 145 -2.07 23.32 -23.72
CA SER A 145 -3.00 24.42 -23.98
C SER A 145 -4.22 24.26 -23.08
N ALA A 146 -4.57 25.27 -22.29
CA ALA A 146 -5.66 25.18 -21.31
C ALA A 146 -6.40 26.50 -21.21
N THR A 147 -7.68 26.46 -20.88
CA THR A 147 -8.51 27.61 -20.56
C THR A 147 -9.63 27.24 -19.59
N TYR A 148 -10.01 28.19 -18.71
CA TYR A 148 -11.21 28.03 -17.88
C TYR A 148 -12.44 28.49 -18.65
N ALA A 149 -13.50 27.70 -18.59
CA ALA A 149 -14.84 28.07 -19.02
C ALA A 149 -15.73 28.27 -17.79
N LYS A 150 -16.44 29.40 -17.72
CA LYS A 150 -17.42 29.71 -16.67
C LYS A 150 -18.85 29.63 -17.20
N SER A 151 -19.00 29.33 -18.48
CA SER A 151 -20.27 29.08 -19.13
C SER A 151 -20.14 28.02 -20.21
N PHE A 152 -21.27 27.43 -20.60
CA PHE A 152 -21.33 26.45 -21.66
C PHE A 152 -20.86 27.03 -23.02
N GLU A 153 -21.21 28.29 -23.28
CA GLU A 153 -20.81 29.05 -24.49
C GLU A 153 -19.30 29.25 -24.56
N GLU A 154 -18.67 29.63 -23.44
CA GLU A 154 -17.22 29.76 -23.33
C GLU A 154 -16.53 28.41 -23.58
N GLY A 155 -17.10 27.31 -23.09
CA GLY A 155 -16.59 25.96 -23.33
C GLY A 155 -16.62 25.57 -24.82
N LEU A 156 -17.68 25.90 -25.51
CA LEU A 156 -17.79 25.70 -26.96
C LEU A 156 -16.82 26.62 -27.77
N GLU A 157 -16.59 27.84 -27.34
CA GLU A 157 -15.64 28.72 -27.96
C GLU A 157 -14.20 28.21 -27.77
N ALA A 158 -13.86 27.79 -26.56
CA ALA A 158 -12.57 27.18 -26.24
C ALA A 158 -12.29 25.96 -27.14
N SER A 159 -13.28 25.06 -27.30
CA SER A 159 -13.11 23.85 -28.12
C SER A 159 -12.87 24.16 -29.60
N LYS A 160 -13.51 25.19 -30.14
CA LYS A 160 -13.29 25.64 -31.52
C LYS A 160 -11.89 26.22 -31.75
N LYS A 161 -11.33 26.84 -30.71
CA LYS A 161 -10.00 27.43 -30.74
C LYS A 161 -8.89 26.39 -30.55
N MET A 162 -9.12 25.43 -29.66
CA MET A 162 -8.11 24.43 -29.28
C MET A 162 -8.13 23.17 -30.17
N GLY A 163 -9.28 22.82 -30.72
CA GLY A 163 -9.47 21.57 -31.48
C GLY A 163 -9.73 20.36 -30.56
N TYR A 164 -9.82 19.18 -31.14
CA TYR A 164 -10.05 17.92 -30.42
C TYR A 164 -8.87 16.98 -30.62
N PRO A 165 -8.61 16.03 -29.69
CA PRO A 165 -9.36 15.76 -28.47
C PRO A 165 -9.06 16.76 -27.32
N LEU A 166 -10.03 16.94 -26.39
CA LEU A 166 -9.91 17.82 -25.23
C LEU A 166 -10.16 17.03 -23.93
N MET A 167 -9.55 17.47 -22.85
CA MET A 167 -9.81 17.00 -21.50
C MET A 167 -10.67 18.05 -20.78
N LEU A 168 -11.75 17.61 -20.17
CA LEU A 168 -12.59 18.43 -19.30
C LEU A 168 -12.25 18.10 -17.84
N ARG A 169 -12.07 19.13 -17.01
CA ARG A 169 -11.83 18.99 -15.58
C ARG A 169 -12.62 20.05 -14.82
N PRO A 170 -13.70 19.66 -14.15
CA PRO A 170 -14.40 20.58 -13.24
C PRO A 170 -13.46 21.08 -12.15
N SER A 171 -13.60 22.34 -11.71
CA SER A 171 -12.78 22.93 -10.64
C SER A 171 -13.28 22.49 -9.27
N PHE A 172 -12.34 22.26 -8.35
CA PHE A 172 -12.60 21.93 -6.93
C PHE A 172 -13.40 20.63 -6.68
N ILE A 173 -13.15 19.57 -7.48
CA ILE A 173 -13.79 18.27 -7.27
C ILE A 173 -12.84 17.32 -6.56
N LEU A 174 -13.38 16.61 -5.58
CA LEU A 174 -12.73 15.44 -4.98
C LEU A 174 -13.08 14.19 -5.81
N GLY A 175 -12.09 13.39 -6.19
CA GLY A 175 -12.33 12.09 -6.84
C GLY A 175 -12.50 12.08 -8.36
N GLY A 176 -12.42 13.22 -9.06
CA GLY A 176 -12.42 13.27 -10.53
C GLY A 176 -13.79 13.17 -11.21
N GLY A 177 -14.89 13.36 -10.47
CA GLY A 177 -16.25 13.41 -11.02
C GLY A 177 -16.39 14.45 -12.14
N GLY A 178 -17.03 14.10 -13.27
CA GLY A 178 -17.20 14.99 -14.42
C GLY A 178 -15.92 15.23 -15.25
N THR A 179 -14.77 14.66 -14.87
CA THR A 179 -13.54 14.68 -15.67
C THR A 179 -13.63 13.69 -16.83
N GLY A 180 -13.16 14.06 -18.02
CA GLY A 180 -13.14 13.12 -19.13
C GLY A 180 -12.65 13.70 -20.45
N VAL A 181 -12.17 12.81 -21.32
CA VAL A 181 -11.77 13.17 -22.68
C VAL A 181 -13.00 13.30 -23.56
N VAL A 182 -13.00 14.32 -24.43
CA VAL A 182 -13.99 14.54 -25.47
C VAL A 182 -13.31 14.61 -26.84
N ASN A 183 -13.79 13.82 -27.80
CA ASN A 183 -13.17 13.66 -29.09
C ASN A 183 -13.84 14.48 -30.22
N ASN A 184 -15.02 15.03 -29.94
CA ASN A 184 -15.82 15.79 -30.89
C ASN A 184 -16.82 16.71 -30.14
N GLU A 185 -17.52 17.56 -30.94
CA GLU A 185 -18.48 18.54 -30.41
C GLU A 185 -19.72 17.87 -29.77
N GLU A 186 -20.13 16.69 -30.24
CA GLU A 186 -21.27 15.96 -29.69
C GLU A 186 -20.96 15.46 -28.27
N GLU A 187 -19.81 14.82 -28.08
CA GLU A 187 -19.31 14.39 -26.76
C GLU A 187 -19.11 15.59 -25.84
N LEU A 188 -18.55 16.68 -26.34
CA LEU A 188 -18.37 17.93 -25.57
C LEU A 188 -19.70 18.44 -25.04
N ASN A 189 -20.72 18.55 -25.91
CA ASN A 189 -22.06 19.06 -25.54
C ASN A 189 -22.71 18.24 -24.41
N LYS A 190 -22.45 16.94 -24.36
CA LYS A 190 -22.95 16.06 -23.32
C LYS A 190 -22.15 16.23 -22.02
N LYS A 191 -20.85 16.01 -22.07
CA LYS A 191 -19.98 15.96 -20.90
C LYS A 191 -19.73 17.32 -20.27
N LEU A 192 -19.79 18.41 -21.02
CA LEU A 192 -19.56 19.77 -20.50
C LEU A 192 -20.68 20.19 -19.53
N LYS A 193 -21.93 19.76 -19.76
CA LYS A 193 -23.03 19.99 -18.81
C LYS A 193 -22.82 19.27 -17.50
N ASP A 194 -22.41 18.00 -17.60
CA ASP A 194 -22.11 17.17 -16.42
C ASP A 194 -20.95 17.77 -15.63
N ALA A 195 -19.91 18.24 -16.34
CA ALA A 195 -18.75 18.90 -15.74
C ALA A 195 -19.10 20.19 -15.00
N PHE A 196 -19.97 21.04 -15.55
CA PHE A 196 -20.44 22.23 -14.85
C PHE A 196 -21.29 21.91 -13.64
N THR A 197 -22.13 20.88 -13.72
CA THR A 197 -22.97 20.42 -12.61
C THR A 197 -22.12 19.88 -11.46
N ALA A 198 -21.03 19.18 -11.78
CA ALA A 198 -20.11 18.61 -10.81
C ALA A 198 -19.23 19.68 -10.14
N SER A 199 -19.00 20.85 -10.75
CA SER A 199 -18.14 21.91 -10.21
C SER A 199 -18.90 22.79 -9.20
N PRO A 200 -18.48 22.85 -7.91
CA PRO A 200 -19.08 23.75 -6.93
C PRO A 200 -18.98 25.23 -7.30
N THR A 201 -17.95 25.62 -8.07
CA THR A 201 -17.71 27.00 -8.53
C THR A 201 -18.27 27.27 -9.91
N GLN A 202 -18.88 26.25 -10.55
CA GLN A 202 -19.35 26.33 -11.95
C GLN A 202 -18.24 26.76 -12.92
N GLU A 203 -17.02 26.29 -12.68
CA GLU A 203 -15.87 26.50 -13.55
C GLU A 203 -15.36 25.15 -14.05
N VAL A 204 -15.05 25.04 -15.34
CA VAL A 204 -14.48 23.85 -15.97
C VAL A 204 -13.19 24.24 -16.68
N LEU A 205 -12.09 23.57 -16.32
CA LEU A 205 -10.83 23.64 -17.04
C LEU A 205 -10.94 22.75 -18.28
N ILE A 206 -10.67 23.34 -19.45
CA ILE A 206 -10.62 22.66 -20.74
C ILE A 206 -9.16 22.66 -21.19
N GLU A 207 -8.60 21.47 -21.37
CA GLU A 207 -7.19 21.28 -21.72
C GLU A 207 -7.03 20.49 -23.02
N GLU A 208 -5.92 20.74 -23.72
CA GLU A 208 -5.42 19.87 -24.80
C GLU A 208 -5.28 18.44 -24.27
N SER A 209 -5.87 17.48 -24.95
CA SER A 209 -5.73 16.09 -24.54
C SER A 209 -4.47 15.47 -25.15
N VAL A 210 -3.61 14.95 -24.28
CA VAL A 210 -2.43 14.15 -24.64
C VAL A 210 -2.70 12.64 -24.52
N TYR A 211 -3.98 12.24 -24.51
CA TYR A 211 -4.34 10.82 -24.49
C TYR A 211 -3.66 10.05 -25.61
N GLY A 212 -3.00 8.95 -25.26
CA GLY A 212 -2.25 8.13 -26.22
C GLY A 212 -0.84 8.62 -26.53
N TRP A 213 -0.38 9.74 -25.94
CA TRP A 213 1.02 10.15 -26.05
C TRP A 213 1.90 9.30 -25.15
N LYS A 214 3.20 9.26 -25.44
CA LYS A 214 4.19 8.61 -24.57
C LYS A 214 4.40 9.42 -23.31
N GLU A 215 4.62 8.76 -22.18
CA GLU A 215 4.85 9.43 -20.90
C GLU A 215 6.23 9.10 -20.34
N PHE A 216 6.91 10.14 -19.88
CA PHE A 216 8.25 10.06 -19.29
C PHE A 216 8.31 10.83 -17.96
N GLU A 217 9.16 10.34 -17.08
CA GLU A 217 9.44 10.98 -15.80
C GLU A 217 10.95 11.12 -15.60
N LEU A 218 11.39 12.25 -15.07
CA LEU A 218 12.75 12.47 -14.64
C LEU A 218 12.81 12.72 -13.13
N GLU A 219 13.56 11.90 -12.43
CA GLU A 219 13.91 12.13 -11.03
C GLU A 219 15.14 13.02 -10.95
N VAL A 220 14.95 14.25 -10.46
CA VAL A 220 15.94 15.31 -10.51
C VAL A 220 16.35 15.74 -9.11
N MET A 221 17.65 15.88 -8.88
CA MET A 221 18.19 16.50 -7.67
C MET A 221 18.83 17.84 -8.04
N ARG A 222 18.62 18.88 -7.20
CA ARG A 222 19.22 20.20 -7.39
C ARG A 222 19.68 20.79 -6.08
N ASP A 223 20.84 21.48 -6.09
CA ASP A 223 21.39 22.20 -4.92
C ASP A 223 21.26 23.73 -5.08
N SER A 224 21.60 24.45 -4.00
CA SER A 224 21.54 25.92 -3.95
C SER A 224 22.54 26.63 -4.87
N ASP A 225 23.62 25.96 -5.32
CA ASP A 225 24.61 26.51 -6.24
C ASP A 225 24.19 26.29 -7.71
N GLY A 226 23.04 25.63 -7.94
CA GLY A 226 22.52 25.38 -9.29
C GLY A 226 23.06 24.08 -9.92
N ASN A 227 23.80 23.24 -9.18
CA ASN A 227 24.15 21.92 -9.70
C ASN A 227 22.90 21.04 -9.75
N GLY A 228 22.71 20.35 -10.86
CA GLY A 228 21.59 19.44 -11.07
C GLY A 228 22.08 18.07 -11.55
N VAL A 229 21.36 17.00 -11.10
CA VAL A 229 21.61 15.61 -11.48
C VAL A 229 20.28 14.97 -11.84
N ILE A 230 20.23 14.33 -12.99
CA ILE A 230 19.13 13.41 -13.32
C ILE A 230 19.49 12.03 -12.74
N VAL A 231 18.84 11.68 -11.64
CA VAL A 231 19.11 10.41 -10.95
C VAL A 231 18.65 9.23 -11.77
N CYS A 232 17.46 9.36 -12.39
CA CYS A 232 16.84 8.31 -13.18
C CYS A 232 15.87 8.89 -14.19
N GLY A 233 15.94 8.43 -15.43
CA GLY A 233 14.92 8.63 -16.44
C GLY A 233 14.03 7.40 -16.51
N ILE A 234 12.72 7.60 -16.43
CA ILE A 234 11.69 6.54 -16.36
C ILE A 234 10.75 6.72 -17.55
N GLU A 235 10.38 5.62 -18.20
CA GLU A 235 9.42 5.58 -19.28
C GLU A 235 8.21 4.72 -18.91
N ASN A 236 7.01 5.23 -19.14
CA ASN A 236 5.78 4.47 -18.94
C ASN A 236 5.49 3.60 -20.17
N PHE A 237 5.23 2.32 -19.93
CA PHE A 237 4.82 1.36 -20.95
C PHE A 237 3.40 1.67 -21.46
N ASP A 238 2.50 2.05 -20.57
CA ASP A 238 1.16 2.50 -20.90
C ASP A 238 1.20 3.97 -21.35
N PRO A 239 0.42 4.33 -22.38
CA PRO A 239 0.36 5.71 -22.84
C PRO A 239 -0.36 6.63 -21.85
N MET A 240 -0.21 7.94 -22.02
CA MET A 240 -0.97 8.97 -21.31
C MET A 240 -2.48 8.64 -21.33
N GLY A 241 -3.11 8.75 -20.17
CA GLY A 241 -4.50 8.36 -19.93
C GLY A 241 -4.63 7.28 -18.85
N VAL A 242 -3.56 6.52 -18.60
CA VAL A 242 -3.39 5.67 -17.40
C VAL A 242 -2.52 6.44 -16.41
N HIS A 243 -2.89 6.45 -15.14
CA HIS A 243 -2.08 7.09 -14.10
C HIS A 243 -0.70 6.44 -14.02
N THR A 244 0.38 7.23 -13.90
CA THR A 244 1.76 6.71 -13.90
C THR A 244 2.00 5.64 -12.81
N GLY A 245 1.37 5.78 -11.63
CA GLY A 245 1.40 4.76 -10.57
C GLY A 245 0.79 3.41 -10.97
N ASP A 246 -0.16 3.43 -11.90
CA ASP A 246 -0.86 2.24 -12.42
C ASP A 246 -0.26 1.70 -13.72
N SER A 247 0.73 2.40 -14.30
CA SER A 247 1.47 1.97 -15.49
C SER A 247 2.62 1.03 -15.14
N ILE A 248 2.93 0.11 -16.08
CA ILE A 248 4.23 -0.57 -16.08
C ILE A 248 5.28 0.48 -16.44
N THR A 249 6.35 0.58 -15.66
CA THR A 249 7.42 1.55 -15.91
C THR A 249 8.77 0.87 -16.15
N VAL A 250 9.59 1.50 -16.97
CA VAL A 250 10.89 0.98 -17.42
C VAL A 250 11.97 2.05 -17.18
N ALA A 251 13.09 1.64 -16.61
CA ALA A 251 14.27 2.47 -16.47
C ALA A 251 15.54 1.68 -16.94
N PRO A 252 16.49 2.33 -17.63
CA PRO A 252 16.42 3.69 -18.15
C PRO A 252 15.42 3.83 -19.31
N ILE A 253 15.14 5.05 -19.75
CA ILE A 253 14.31 5.34 -20.92
C ILE A 253 14.84 4.58 -22.15
N GLN A 254 13.94 3.93 -22.90
CA GLN A 254 14.28 3.04 -24.00
C GLN A 254 14.00 3.65 -25.39
N THR A 255 12.97 4.51 -25.49
CA THR A 255 12.40 4.90 -26.80
C THR A 255 12.68 6.36 -27.20
N LEU A 256 13.43 7.12 -26.41
CA LEU A 256 13.94 8.44 -26.80
C LEU A 256 15.32 8.33 -27.44
N SER A 257 15.57 9.17 -28.42
CA SER A 257 16.95 9.41 -28.90
C SER A 257 17.73 10.22 -27.85
N ASP A 258 19.05 10.13 -27.87
CA ASP A 258 19.90 10.93 -26.98
C ASP A 258 19.61 12.44 -27.08
N LYS A 259 19.38 12.94 -28.30
CA LYS A 259 19.01 14.34 -28.49
C LYS A 259 17.70 14.74 -27.82
N GLU A 260 16.66 13.91 -27.89
CA GLU A 260 15.38 14.15 -27.23
C GLU A 260 15.54 14.09 -25.73
N TYR A 261 16.29 13.13 -25.23
CA TYR A 261 16.58 12.99 -23.81
C TYR A 261 17.35 14.21 -23.26
N GLN A 262 18.39 14.69 -23.96
CA GLN A 262 19.14 15.88 -23.53
C GLN A 262 18.27 17.14 -23.46
N ILE A 263 17.37 17.32 -24.43
CA ILE A 263 16.46 18.47 -24.38
C ILE A 263 15.47 18.34 -23.20
N MET A 264 14.93 17.14 -22.96
CA MET A 264 14.03 16.89 -21.82
C MET A 264 14.74 17.13 -20.48
N ARG A 265 16.00 16.71 -20.38
CA ARG A 265 16.88 16.96 -19.26
C ARG A 265 17.06 18.47 -18.98
N ASP A 266 17.37 19.24 -20.03
CA ASP A 266 17.56 20.70 -19.93
C ASP A 266 16.25 21.39 -19.51
N GLU A 267 15.11 20.96 -20.08
CA GLU A 267 13.78 21.47 -19.69
C GLU A 267 13.44 21.16 -18.23
N ALA A 268 13.77 19.96 -17.74
CA ALA A 268 13.53 19.59 -16.34
C ALA A 268 14.37 20.44 -15.36
N LEU A 269 15.65 20.65 -15.64
CA LEU A 269 16.52 21.49 -14.82
C LEU A 269 16.05 22.96 -14.84
N LEU A 270 15.67 23.47 -16.00
CA LEU A 270 15.11 24.83 -16.13
C LEU A 270 13.77 24.97 -15.41
N CYS A 271 12.95 23.94 -15.41
CA CYS A 271 11.69 23.92 -14.64
C CYS A 271 11.94 24.12 -13.14
N LEU A 272 12.85 23.33 -12.54
CA LEU A 272 13.21 23.46 -11.13
C LEU A 272 13.77 24.85 -10.80
N ASP A 273 14.61 25.39 -11.70
CA ASP A 273 15.19 26.73 -11.55
C ASP A 273 14.12 27.82 -11.55
N THR A 274 13.18 27.74 -12.50
CA THR A 274 12.10 28.72 -12.66
C THR A 274 11.14 28.73 -11.48
N ILE A 275 10.80 27.53 -10.94
CA ILE A 275 9.92 27.41 -9.77
C ILE A 275 10.64 27.83 -8.48
N GLY A 276 11.96 27.80 -8.48
CA GLY A 276 12.78 28.15 -7.32
C GLY A 276 13.00 26.99 -6.36
N ILE A 277 12.98 25.74 -6.86
CA ILE A 277 13.45 24.58 -6.09
C ILE A 277 14.98 24.61 -6.06
N ALA A 278 15.49 25.15 -4.99
CA ALA A 278 16.92 25.33 -4.78
C ALA A 278 17.58 24.17 -4.02
N THR A 279 16.79 23.33 -3.34
CA THR A 279 17.34 22.28 -2.49
C THR A 279 16.38 21.08 -2.43
N GLY A 280 16.80 19.95 -2.96
CA GLY A 280 16.05 18.71 -2.81
C GLY A 280 15.86 17.89 -4.08
N GLY A 281 15.02 16.88 -3.98
CA GLY A 281 14.58 16.00 -5.07
C GLY A 281 13.20 16.40 -5.58
N SER A 282 12.99 16.26 -6.88
CA SER A 282 11.72 16.51 -7.56
C SER A 282 11.49 15.52 -8.69
N ASN A 283 10.23 15.25 -8.96
CA ASN A 283 9.81 14.47 -10.12
C ASN A 283 9.21 15.41 -11.17
N VAL A 284 9.65 15.29 -12.41
CA VAL A 284 9.17 16.09 -13.55
C VAL A 284 8.58 15.16 -14.59
N GLN A 285 7.32 15.36 -14.97
CA GLN A 285 6.59 14.52 -15.92
C GLN A 285 6.41 15.20 -17.27
N PHE A 286 6.63 14.41 -18.34
CA PHE A 286 6.55 14.85 -19.73
C PHE A 286 5.64 13.93 -20.55
N ALA A 287 4.87 14.54 -21.45
CA ALA A 287 4.20 13.85 -22.53
C ALA A 287 4.91 14.13 -23.85
N VAL A 288 5.12 13.10 -24.66
CA VAL A 288 5.76 13.20 -25.99
C VAL A 288 4.84 12.62 -27.05
N ASN A 289 4.52 13.41 -28.06
CA ASN A 289 3.71 12.97 -29.20
C ASN A 289 4.47 11.91 -30.01
N PRO A 290 3.93 10.68 -30.15
CA PRO A 290 4.62 9.60 -30.85
C PRO A 290 4.80 9.84 -32.35
N GLU A 291 4.01 10.75 -32.99
CA GLU A 291 4.05 11.00 -34.44
C GLU A 291 5.12 12.02 -34.82
N ASN A 292 5.34 13.04 -34.01
CA ASN A 292 6.18 14.18 -34.40
C ASN A 292 7.24 14.58 -33.35
N GLY A 293 7.26 13.92 -32.18
CA GLY A 293 8.20 14.20 -31.08
C GLY A 293 7.92 15.50 -30.32
N ASP A 294 6.77 16.16 -30.52
CA ASP A 294 6.40 17.37 -29.78
C ASP A 294 6.20 17.03 -28.31
N ARG A 295 6.74 17.87 -27.41
CA ARG A 295 6.74 17.60 -25.95
C ARG A 295 5.86 18.61 -25.22
N ARG A 296 5.31 18.16 -24.11
CA ARG A 296 4.66 18.98 -23.09
C ARG A 296 5.20 18.58 -21.72
N ILE A 297 5.56 19.56 -20.90
CA ILE A 297 5.70 19.34 -19.47
C ILE A 297 4.30 19.27 -18.87
N ILE A 298 4.03 18.26 -18.04
CA ILE A 298 2.71 17.99 -17.49
C ILE A 298 2.59 18.55 -16.07
N GLU A 299 3.54 18.18 -15.23
CA GLU A 299 3.59 18.60 -13.83
C GLU A 299 5.00 18.41 -13.26
N MET A 300 5.24 19.08 -12.14
CA MET A 300 6.42 18.87 -11.33
C MET A 300 6.01 18.74 -9.87
N ASN A 301 6.47 17.70 -9.23
CA ASN A 301 6.26 17.45 -7.81
C ASN A 301 7.42 18.03 -7.01
N PRO A 302 7.23 19.10 -6.17
CA PRO A 302 8.32 19.74 -5.43
C PRO A 302 8.70 18.96 -4.16
N ARG A 303 8.75 17.65 -4.25
CA ARG A 303 8.97 16.71 -3.15
C ARG A 303 9.47 15.37 -3.67
N VAL A 304 9.96 14.54 -2.77
CA VAL A 304 10.17 13.12 -3.05
C VAL A 304 8.84 12.48 -3.42
N SER A 305 8.83 11.67 -4.47
CA SER A 305 7.66 11.01 -5.05
C SER A 305 7.75 9.49 -4.90
N ARG A 306 6.74 8.78 -5.37
CA ARG A 306 6.76 7.30 -5.44
C ARG A 306 7.90 6.82 -6.35
N SER A 307 8.03 7.41 -7.51
CA SER A 307 9.12 7.11 -8.46
C SER A 307 10.50 7.39 -7.88
N SER A 308 10.63 8.29 -6.90
CA SER A 308 11.92 8.51 -6.21
C SER A 308 12.38 7.29 -5.40
N ALA A 309 11.45 6.54 -4.78
CA ALA A 309 11.80 5.30 -4.10
C ALA A 309 12.27 4.23 -5.10
N LEU A 310 11.52 4.05 -6.19
CA LEU A 310 11.92 3.19 -7.31
C LEU A 310 13.29 3.59 -7.87
N ALA A 311 13.50 4.87 -8.20
CA ALA A 311 14.74 5.39 -8.75
C ALA A 311 15.93 5.16 -7.81
N SER A 312 15.72 5.36 -6.51
CA SER A 312 16.77 5.11 -5.50
C SER A 312 17.21 3.65 -5.48
N LYS A 313 16.27 2.70 -5.58
CA LYS A 313 16.57 1.26 -5.62
C LYS A 313 17.16 0.84 -6.98
N ALA A 314 16.62 1.42 -8.06
CA ALA A 314 17.06 1.14 -9.43
C ALA A 314 18.48 1.62 -9.70
N THR A 315 18.93 2.68 -9.03
CA THR A 315 20.26 3.28 -9.27
C THR A 315 21.24 3.12 -8.10
N GLY A 316 20.74 2.75 -6.92
CA GLY A 316 21.53 2.80 -5.68
C GLY A 316 21.71 4.22 -5.11
N PHE A 317 21.25 5.26 -5.81
CA PHE A 317 21.41 6.67 -5.41
C PHE A 317 20.38 7.04 -4.34
N PRO A 318 20.77 7.42 -3.11
CA PRO A 318 19.85 7.62 -1.98
C PRO A 318 19.17 8.98 -2.01
N ILE A 319 18.17 9.18 -2.89
CA ILE A 319 17.48 10.45 -3.15
C ILE A 319 16.99 11.10 -1.84
N ALA A 320 16.30 10.36 -0.98
CA ALA A 320 15.70 10.92 0.24
C ALA A 320 16.76 11.41 1.24
N LYS A 321 17.88 10.70 1.40
CA LYS A 321 19.02 11.11 2.21
C LYS A 321 19.61 12.42 1.68
N PHE A 322 19.90 12.48 0.40
CA PHE A 322 20.50 13.67 -0.19
C PHE A 322 19.55 14.85 -0.19
N ALA A 323 18.23 14.64 -0.45
CA ALA A 323 17.24 15.69 -0.33
C ALA A 323 17.23 16.33 1.07
N ALA A 324 17.32 15.52 2.13
CA ALA A 324 17.39 16.03 3.51
C ALA A 324 18.70 16.82 3.76
N LEU A 325 19.84 16.35 3.25
CA LEU A 325 21.14 17.04 3.41
C LEU A 325 21.19 18.34 2.60
N LEU A 326 20.66 18.37 1.38
CA LEU A 326 20.57 19.58 0.58
C LEU A 326 19.67 20.62 1.27
N ALA A 327 18.55 20.18 1.88
CA ALA A 327 17.64 21.08 2.60
C ALA A 327 18.30 21.81 3.79
N VAL A 328 19.37 21.26 4.38
CA VAL A 328 20.14 21.89 5.47
C VAL A 328 21.44 22.59 4.98
N GLY A 329 21.59 22.78 3.66
CA GLY A 329 22.61 23.66 3.08
C GLY A 329 23.86 22.99 2.55
N TYR A 330 23.85 21.65 2.38
CA TYR A 330 24.90 20.97 1.60
C TYR A 330 24.70 21.19 0.10
N ASN A 331 25.77 21.06 -0.66
CA ASN A 331 25.76 21.03 -2.11
C ASN A 331 26.10 19.62 -2.63
N LEU A 332 25.61 19.26 -3.81
CA LEU A 332 25.85 17.95 -4.44
C LEU A 332 27.35 17.67 -4.62
N THR A 333 28.17 18.70 -4.83
CA THR A 333 29.63 18.61 -4.97
C THR A 333 30.37 18.37 -3.65
N GLU A 334 29.74 18.63 -2.50
CA GLU A 334 30.31 18.45 -1.16
C GLU A 334 29.95 17.07 -0.59
N LEU A 335 28.80 16.52 -0.99
CA LEU A 335 28.33 15.21 -0.54
C LEU A 335 29.06 14.10 -1.29
N LYS A 336 29.43 13.06 -0.55
CA LYS A 336 29.99 11.85 -1.17
C LYS A 336 28.86 11.00 -1.76
N ASN A 337 29.08 10.49 -2.95
CA ASN A 337 28.20 9.52 -3.58
C ASN A 337 28.32 8.18 -2.84
N ASP A 338 27.23 7.69 -2.28
CA ASP A 338 27.20 6.42 -1.53
C ASP A 338 27.52 5.21 -2.41
N ILE A 339 27.26 5.28 -3.72
CA ILE A 339 27.53 4.19 -4.68
C ILE A 339 29.03 3.93 -4.79
N THR A 340 29.83 4.98 -4.95
CA THR A 340 31.28 4.88 -5.11
C THR A 340 32.02 5.01 -3.80
N GLY A 341 31.48 5.81 -2.86
CA GLY A 341 32.15 6.23 -1.62
C GLY A 341 33.31 7.20 -1.84
N THR A 342 33.60 7.60 -3.08
CA THR A 342 34.77 8.42 -3.46
C THR A 342 34.43 9.63 -4.31
N THR A 343 33.49 9.51 -5.25
CA THR A 343 33.02 10.61 -6.10
C THR A 343 32.01 11.50 -5.37
N PRO A 344 31.76 12.74 -5.82
CA PRO A 344 30.69 13.58 -5.28
C PRO A 344 29.32 13.08 -5.73
N ALA A 345 28.26 13.49 -5.01
CA ALA A 345 26.88 13.16 -5.35
C ALA A 345 26.39 13.83 -6.66
N SER A 346 27.14 14.78 -7.21
CA SER A 346 26.93 15.36 -8.55
C SER A 346 27.33 14.40 -9.70
N PHE A 347 27.89 13.21 -9.39
CA PHE A 347 28.14 12.18 -10.40
C PHE A 347 26.79 11.54 -10.81
N GLU A 348 26.40 11.75 -12.05
CA GLU A 348 25.10 11.30 -12.59
C GLU A 348 25.12 9.78 -12.83
N PRO A 349 24.10 9.03 -12.31
CA PRO A 349 24.03 7.59 -12.51
C PRO A 349 23.84 7.18 -13.97
N VAL A 350 24.54 6.14 -14.41
CA VAL A 350 24.43 5.55 -15.75
C VAL A 350 24.10 4.06 -15.61
N GLN A 351 22.98 3.63 -16.18
CA GLN A 351 22.48 2.26 -16.10
C GLN A 351 22.84 1.46 -17.37
N ASP A 352 23.42 0.26 -17.21
CA ASP A 352 23.68 -0.70 -18.28
C ASP A 352 22.80 -1.98 -18.17
N TYR A 353 21.80 -1.93 -17.31
CA TYR A 353 20.76 -2.94 -17.09
C TYR A 353 19.38 -2.29 -17.22
N VAL A 354 18.34 -3.13 -17.28
CA VAL A 354 16.95 -2.68 -17.39
C VAL A 354 16.17 -3.02 -16.12
N VAL A 355 15.50 -2.01 -15.59
CA VAL A 355 14.57 -2.13 -14.47
C VAL A 355 13.15 -2.07 -14.98
N VAL A 356 12.29 -2.98 -14.55
CA VAL A 356 10.87 -2.98 -14.84
C VAL A 356 10.08 -2.99 -13.54
N LYS A 357 9.17 -2.03 -13.38
CA LYS A 357 8.19 -1.98 -12.31
C LYS A 357 6.82 -2.37 -12.86
N ILE A 358 6.09 -3.24 -12.14
CA ILE A 358 4.69 -3.55 -12.46
C ILE A 358 3.82 -3.26 -11.23
N PRO A 359 2.73 -2.48 -11.37
CA PRO A 359 1.80 -2.23 -10.28
C PRO A 359 0.96 -3.49 -9.96
N ARG A 360 0.57 -3.60 -8.69
CA ARG A 360 -0.33 -4.64 -8.22
C ARG A 360 -1.69 -4.08 -7.90
N PHE A 361 -2.74 -4.79 -8.35
CA PHE A 361 -4.14 -4.42 -8.15
C PHE A 361 -4.89 -5.50 -7.37
N ASP A 362 -5.87 -5.08 -6.58
CA ASP A 362 -6.74 -5.96 -5.81
C ASP A 362 -8.25 -5.77 -6.17
N PHE A 363 -8.56 -5.46 -7.43
CA PHE A 363 -9.94 -5.32 -7.93
C PHE A 363 -10.90 -6.46 -7.54
N PRO A 364 -10.47 -7.74 -7.44
CA PRO A 364 -11.36 -8.79 -6.96
C PRO A 364 -11.97 -8.55 -5.58
N LYS A 365 -11.39 -7.65 -4.78
CA LYS A 365 -11.95 -7.23 -3.49
C LYS A 365 -13.01 -6.13 -3.61
N PHE A 366 -13.15 -5.52 -4.79
CA PHE A 366 -14.04 -4.43 -5.12
C PHE A 366 -14.88 -4.79 -6.34
N PRO A 367 -15.78 -5.78 -6.21
CA PRO A 367 -16.49 -6.39 -7.37
C PRO A 367 -17.50 -5.47 -8.06
N SER A 368 -17.95 -4.39 -7.39
CA SER A 368 -18.87 -3.42 -7.99
C SER A 368 -18.15 -2.38 -8.87
N THR A 369 -16.81 -2.39 -8.86
CA THR A 369 -15.99 -1.44 -9.60
C THR A 369 -15.40 -2.09 -10.85
N ASP A 370 -15.54 -1.40 -12.00
CA ASP A 370 -14.88 -1.82 -13.24
C ASP A 370 -13.35 -1.72 -13.11
N ASP A 371 -12.63 -2.72 -13.66
CA ASP A 371 -11.16 -2.78 -13.65
C ASP A 371 -10.51 -1.95 -14.77
N ILE A 372 -11.16 -0.86 -15.20
CA ILE A 372 -10.64 0.04 -16.23
C ILE A 372 -9.73 1.09 -15.57
N LEU A 373 -8.47 1.09 -16.01
CA LEU A 373 -7.48 2.05 -15.52
C LEU A 373 -7.68 3.42 -16.17
N GLY A 374 -7.55 4.46 -15.36
CA GLY A 374 -7.72 5.84 -15.78
C GLY A 374 -6.68 6.77 -15.15
N THR A 375 -7.04 8.05 -15.03
CA THR A 375 -6.16 9.09 -14.46
C THR A 375 -6.14 9.07 -12.93
N SER A 376 -7.00 8.30 -12.27
CA SER A 376 -7.01 8.09 -10.83
C SER A 376 -6.30 6.79 -10.48
N MET A 377 -5.33 6.85 -9.58
CA MET A 377 -4.60 5.67 -9.16
C MET A 377 -5.45 4.68 -8.38
N GLN A 378 -5.32 3.38 -8.71
CA GLN A 378 -6.07 2.27 -8.11
C GLN A 378 -5.18 1.09 -7.67
N SER A 379 -3.89 1.11 -8.00
CA SER A 379 -2.94 0.09 -7.54
C SER A 379 -2.67 0.20 -6.04
N VAL A 380 -2.49 -0.95 -5.38
CA VAL A 380 -2.27 -1.05 -3.93
C VAL A 380 -0.82 -1.34 -3.55
N GLY A 381 0.03 -1.64 -4.53
CA GLY A 381 1.45 -1.91 -4.36
C GLY A 381 2.12 -2.11 -5.71
N GLU A 382 3.40 -2.46 -5.68
CA GLU A 382 4.19 -2.68 -6.89
C GLU A 382 5.33 -3.66 -6.67
N VAL A 383 5.88 -4.17 -7.76
CA VAL A 383 7.10 -4.96 -7.81
C VAL A 383 8.13 -4.31 -8.70
N MET A 384 9.39 -4.54 -8.40
CA MET A 384 10.53 -4.15 -9.22
C MET A 384 11.38 -5.38 -9.55
N SER A 385 11.86 -5.43 -10.77
CA SER A 385 12.84 -6.41 -11.20
C SER A 385 13.99 -5.73 -11.96
N ILE A 386 15.13 -6.37 -11.97
CA ILE A 386 16.34 -5.91 -12.64
C ILE A 386 16.91 -7.07 -13.47
N ALA A 387 17.28 -6.81 -14.72
CA ALA A 387 17.92 -7.78 -15.59
C ALA A 387 18.72 -7.09 -16.71
N SER A 388 19.41 -7.86 -17.55
CA SER A 388 20.22 -7.33 -18.66
C SER A 388 19.39 -6.85 -19.85
N THR A 389 18.13 -7.30 -19.99
CA THR A 389 17.23 -6.92 -21.08
C THR A 389 15.81 -6.62 -20.57
N PHE A 390 15.05 -5.87 -21.34
CA PHE A 390 13.65 -5.54 -21.04
C PHE A 390 12.78 -6.81 -20.86
N THR A 391 12.88 -7.77 -21.76
CA THR A 391 12.05 -8.99 -21.72
C THR A 391 12.42 -9.92 -20.57
N GLU A 392 13.70 -10.03 -20.22
CA GLU A 392 14.12 -10.77 -19.03
C GLU A 392 13.60 -10.08 -17.75
N SER A 393 13.73 -8.75 -17.67
CA SER A 393 13.23 -7.98 -16.52
C SER A 393 11.70 -8.04 -16.42
N LEU A 394 10.97 -7.88 -17.53
CA LEU A 394 9.51 -7.99 -17.58
C LEU A 394 9.04 -9.37 -17.09
N THR A 395 9.70 -10.46 -17.52
CA THR A 395 9.41 -11.82 -17.07
C THR A 395 9.57 -11.96 -15.56
N LYS A 396 10.68 -11.45 -14.98
CA LYS A 396 10.92 -11.47 -13.54
C LYS A 396 9.88 -10.63 -12.77
N ALA A 397 9.50 -9.46 -13.29
CA ALA A 397 8.49 -8.60 -12.69
C ALA A 397 7.10 -9.28 -12.66
N ILE A 398 6.67 -9.92 -13.76
CA ILE A 398 5.42 -10.70 -13.82
C ILE A 398 5.42 -11.79 -12.75
N ARG A 399 6.54 -12.52 -12.60
CA ARG A 399 6.68 -13.57 -11.58
C ARG A 399 6.60 -13.00 -10.16
N SER A 400 7.17 -11.82 -9.93
CA SER A 400 7.16 -11.12 -8.64
C SER A 400 5.77 -10.67 -8.20
N LEU A 401 4.81 -10.50 -9.11
CA LEU A 401 3.42 -10.11 -8.77
C LEU A 401 2.66 -11.15 -7.93
N GLU A 402 3.12 -12.39 -7.90
CA GLU A 402 2.44 -13.51 -7.19
C GLU A 402 0.98 -13.73 -7.63
N ILE A 403 0.70 -13.59 -8.92
CA ILE A 403 -0.64 -13.78 -9.52
C ILE A 403 -0.77 -15.13 -10.25
N GLY A 404 0.13 -16.09 -9.99
CA GLY A 404 0.14 -17.41 -10.63
C GLY A 404 0.69 -17.40 -12.06
N LYS A 405 1.41 -16.35 -12.47
CA LYS A 405 2.06 -16.23 -13.77
C LYS A 405 3.58 -16.31 -13.62
N THR A 406 4.24 -17.03 -14.54
CA THR A 406 5.67 -17.32 -14.47
C THR A 406 6.52 -16.48 -15.43
N GLY A 407 5.88 -15.79 -16.38
CA GLY A 407 6.57 -14.90 -17.32
C GLY A 407 5.71 -14.57 -18.54
N ILE A 408 6.33 -13.94 -19.53
CA ILE A 408 5.66 -13.45 -20.74
C ILE A 408 5.07 -14.58 -21.62
N ARG A 409 5.57 -15.79 -21.53
CA ARG A 409 5.09 -16.94 -22.31
C ARG A 409 3.97 -17.72 -21.60
N ASN A 410 3.74 -17.50 -20.33
CA ASN A 410 2.66 -18.12 -19.56
C ASN A 410 1.35 -17.36 -19.80
N ILE A 411 0.70 -17.66 -20.94
CA ILE A 411 -0.51 -17.01 -21.38
C ILE A 411 -1.68 -17.32 -20.44
N ASP A 412 -2.52 -16.33 -20.20
CA ASP A 412 -3.75 -16.50 -19.43
C ASP A 412 -4.80 -17.23 -20.29
N ASN A 413 -5.30 -18.37 -19.80
CA ASN A 413 -6.31 -19.20 -20.51
C ASN A 413 -7.55 -18.40 -20.90
N ARG A 414 -7.92 -17.39 -20.09
CA ARG A 414 -9.01 -16.47 -20.39
C ARG A 414 -8.89 -15.84 -21.80
N PHE A 415 -7.68 -15.45 -22.20
CA PHE A 415 -7.46 -14.81 -23.52
C PHE A 415 -7.35 -15.81 -24.66
N ILE A 416 -6.94 -17.06 -24.38
CA ILE A 416 -6.81 -18.12 -25.39
C ILE A 416 -8.18 -18.46 -26.03
N SER A 417 -9.26 -18.40 -25.25
CA SER A 417 -10.61 -18.72 -25.71
C SER A 417 -11.31 -17.58 -26.47
N LEU A 418 -10.78 -16.34 -26.41
CA LEU A 418 -11.41 -15.17 -27.01
C LEU A 418 -11.34 -15.20 -28.53
N ASP A 419 -12.40 -14.72 -29.18
CA ASP A 419 -12.39 -14.44 -30.61
C ASP A 419 -11.57 -13.15 -30.93
N LYS A 420 -11.43 -12.85 -32.22
CA LYS A 420 -10.64 -11.70 -32.64
C LYS A 420 -11.18 -10.37 -32.14
N HIS A 421 -12.49 -10.19 -32.15
CA HIS A 421 -13.12 -8.92 -31.73
C HIS A 421 -13.00 -8.71 -30.19
N GLN A 422 -13.26 -9.75 -29.43
CA GLN A 422 -13.09 -9.73 -27.97
C GLN A 422 -11.64 -9.43 -27.59
N LEU A 423 -10.67 -10.05 -28.27
CA LEU A 423 -9.26 -9.80 -28.00
C LEU A 423 -8.83 -8.36 -28.39
N GLN A 424 -9.44 -7.78 -29.46
CA GLN A 424 -9.23 -6.36 -29.80
C GLN A 424 -9.72 -5.43 -28.69
N GLU A 425 -10.86 -5.72 -28.09
CA GLU A 425 -11.41 -4.95 -26.98
C GLU A 425 -10.48 -5.01 -25.77
N GLU A 426 -10.03 -6.21 -25.38
CA GLU A 426 -9.11 -6.40 -24.25
C GLU A 426 -7.74 -5.73 -24.45
N ILE A 427 -7.29 -5.53 -25.69
CA ILE A 427 -6.06 -4.79 -26.01
C ILE A 427 -6.31 -3.28 -26.00
N SER A 428 -7.46 -2.81 -26.44
CA SER A 428 -7.77 -1.39 -26.58
C SER A 428 -8.10 -0.73 -25.24
N VAL A 429 -8.75 -1.47 -24.31
CA VAL A 429 -9.15 -0.95 -23.01
C VAL A 429 -8.00 -1.14 -22.01
N PRO A 430 -7.53 -0.09 -21.33
CA PRO A 430 -6.48 -0.22 -20.33
C PRO A 430 -7.00 -0.93 -19.07
N ARG A 431 -6.63 -2.19 -18.88
CA ARG A 431 -6.95 -3.04 -17.74
C ARG A 431 -5.66 -3.62 -17.13
N PRO A 432 -5.63 -4.00 -15.87
CA PRO A 432 -4.45 -4.61 -15.22
C PRO A 432 -3.89 -5.83 -15.95
N ARG A 433 -4.74 -6.57 -16.65
CA ARG A 433 -4.35 -7.79 -17.38
C ARG A 433 -4.19 -7.60 -18.88
N ARG A 434 -4.30 -6.37 -19.40
CA ARG A 434 -4.17 -6.05 -20.82
C ARG A 434 -2.89 -6.63 -21.44
N ILE A 435 -1.78 -6.63 -20.72
CA ILE A 435 -0.50 -7.16 -21.20
C ILE A 435 -0.58 -8.65 -21.60
N PHE A 436 -1.40 -9.46 -20.94
CA PHE A 436 -1.58 -10.87 -21.29
C PHE A 436 -2.42 -11.04 -22.56
N ALA A 437 -3.37 -10.12 -22.83
CA ALA A 437 -4.08 -10.06 -24.11
C ALA A 437 -3.14 -9.71 -25.26
N ILE A 438 -2.19 -8.79 -25.03
CA ILE A 438 -1.13 -8.45 -25.98
C ILE A 438 -0.23 -9.67 -26.25
N PHE A 439 0.18 -10.40 -25.23
CA PHE A 439 0.97 -11.62 -25.40
C PHE A 439 0.22 -12.66 -26.27
N GLU A 440 -1.07 -12.83 -26.04
CA GLU A 440 -1.89 -13.75 -26.84
C GLU A 440 -2.02 -13.30 -28.30
N ALA A 441 -2.19 -12.01 -28.58
CA ALA A 441 -2.24 -11.48 -29.93
C ALA A 441 -0.91 -11.71 -30.67
N ILE A 442 0.24 -11.46 -29.99
CA ILE A 442 1.58 -11.74 -30.53
C ILE A 442 1.73 -13.24 -30.79
N ARG A 443 1.33 -14.11 -29.87
CA ARG A 443 1.36 -15.57 -30.04
C ARG A 443 0.54 -16.04 -31.29
N ARG A 444 -0.58 -15.34 -31.59
CA ARG A 444 -1.41 -15.56 -32.75
C ARG A 444 -0.82 -14.93 -34.04
N ASN A 445 0.37 -14.35 -33.97
CA ASN A 445 1.05 -13.66 -35.08
C ASN A 445 0.24 -12.48 -35.67
N TRP A 446 -0.42 -11.67 -34.80
CA TRP A 446 -1.00 -10.42 -35.27
C TRP A 446 0.11 -9.44 -35.65
N PRO A 447 -0.11 -8.57 -36.68
CA PRO A 447 0.82 -7.50 -36.98
C PRO A 447 1.07 -6.63 -35.75
N ILE A 448 2.33 -6.35 -35.45
CA ILE A 448 2.72 -5.54 -34.28
C ILE A 448 2.16 -4.12 -34.41
N GLU A 449 2.09 -3.61 -35.64
CA GLU A 449 1.51 -2.32 -35.99
C GLU A 449 0.03 -2.22 -35.56
N ASP A 450 -0.76 -3.29 -35.79
CA ASP A 450 -2.18 -3.35 -35.41
C ASP A 450 -2.30 -3.34 -33.85
N ILE A 451 -1.44 -4.07 -33.15
CA ILE A 451 -1.42 -4.09 -31.67
C ILE A 451 -1.03 -2.72 -31.12
N ALA A 452 -0.04 -2.05 -31.71
CA ALA A 452 0.38 -0.71 -31.35
C ALA A 452 -0.74 0.33 -31.56
N GLU A 453 -1.46 0.21 -32.70
CA GLU A 453 -2.59 1.10 -32.98
C GLU A 453 -3.72 0.94 -31.97
N LEU A 454 -4.05 -0.29 -31.59
CA LEU A 454 -5.11 -0.57 -30.59
C LEU A 454 -4.72 -0.14 -29.19
N SER A 455 -3.52 -0.50 -28.73
CA SER A 455 -3.07 -0.29 -27.36
C SER A 455 -2.48 1.10 -27.11
N LYS A 456 -2.02 1.79 -28.16
CA LYS A 456 -1.20 3.02 -28.12
C LYS A 456 0.15 2.84 -27.42
N ILE A 457 0.57 1.60 -27.17
CA ILE A 457 1.89 1.26 -26.59
C ILE A 457 2.95 1.43 -27.69
N ASP A 458 4.13 1.95 -27.31
CA ASP A 458 5.22 2.15 -28.25
C ASP A 458 5.64 0.82 -28.91
N ILE A 459 5.79 0.86 -30.24
CA ILE A 459 6.08 -0.31 -31.06
C ILE A 459 7.40 -1.00 -30.66
N TRP A 460 8.34 -0.27 -30.07
CA TRP A 460 9.61 -0.83 -29.62
C TRP A 460 9.40 -1.92 -28.56
N PHE A 461 8.57 -1.65 -27.54
CA PHE A 461 8.27 -2.63 -26.50
C PHE A 461 7.59 -3.88 -27.06
N LEU A 462 6.64 -3.69 -27.96
CA LEU A 462 5.92 -4.81 -28.60
C LEU A 462 6.85 -5.68 -29.44
N ARG A 463 7.79 -5.07 -30.17
CA ARG A 463 8.81 -5.81 -30.94
C ARG A 463 9.80 -6.55 -30.06
N GLU A 464 10.19 -6.01 -28.90
CA GLU A 464 11.03 -6.73 -27.96
C GLU A 464 10.30 -7.96 -27.39
N ILE A 465 9.01 -7.85 -27.08
CA ILE A 465 8.18 -8.98 -26.63
C ILE A 465 8.01 -10.01 -27.77
N GLU A 466 7.78 -9.56 -29.00
CA GLU A 466 7.62 -10.44 -30.18
C GLU A 466 8.83 -11.35 -30.39
N LYS A 467 10.06 -10.87 -30.15
CA LYS A 467 11.27 -11.68 -30.27
C LYS A 467 11.23 -12.95 -29.39
N SER A 468 10.59 -12.88 -28.22
CA SER A 468 10.43 -14.04 -27.34
C SER A 468 9.54 -15.13 -27.96
N PHE A 469 8.56 -14.77 -28.79
CA PHE A 469 7.64 -15.72 -29.42
C PHE A 469 8.16 -16.27 -30.75
N ASN A 470 8.99 -15.51 -31.47
CA ASN A 470 9.49 -15.86 -32.83
C ASN A 470 10.80 -16.67 -32.83
N VAL A 471 11.31 -17.07 -31.64
CA VAL A 471 12.56 -17.82 -31.53
C VAL A 471 12.32 -19.32 -31.45
N ASN A 472 13.19 -20.10 -32.12
CA ASN A 472 13.17 -21.57 -32.02
C ASN A 472 14.06 -22.03 -30.85
N PRO A 473 13.51 -22.60 -29.78
CA PRO A 473 14.27 -22.99 -28.59
C PRO A 473 15.28 -24.11 -28.83
N GLU A 474 15.06 -24.97 -29.85
CA GLU A 474 15.98 -26.08 -30.16
C GLU A 474 17.28 -25.65 -30.81
N SER A 475 17.25 -24.52 -31.53
CA SER A 475 18.42 -23.97 -32.24
C SER A 475 19.04 -22.73 -31.61
N THR A 476 18.41 -22.18 -30.58
CA THR A 476 18.84 -20.94 -29.91
C THR A 476 19.56 -21.26 -28.58
N PRO A 477 20.77 -20.70 -28.37
CA PRO A 477 21.46 -20.84 -27.07
C PRO A 477 20.58 -20.43 -25.88
N THR A 478 20.64 -21.19 -24.79
CA THR A 478 19.87 -20.95 -23.57
C THR A 478 20.10 -19.55 -22.98
N THR A 479 21.32 -19.02 -23.16
CA THR A 479 21.67 -17.63 -22.78
C THR A 479 20.82 -16.60 -23.52
N ILE A 480 20.59 -16.76 -24.81
CA ILE A 480 19.75 -15.88 -25.61
C ILE A 480 18.27 -16.08 -25.24
N LEU A 481 17.82 -17.32 -25.05
CA LEU A 481 16.44 -17.60 -24.60
C LEU A 481 16.14 -16.86 -23.31
N LYS A 482 17.04 -16.88 -22.33
CA LYS A 482 16.85 -16.17 -21.08
C LYS A 482 16.79 -14.65 -21.25
N MET A 483 17.66 -14.07 -22.08
CA MET A 483 17.61 -12.64 -22.43
C MET A 483 16.30 -12.26 -23.12
N LEU A 484 15.66 -13.19 -23.82
CA LEU A 484 14.34 -13.04 -24.44
C LEU A 484 13.17 -13.33 -23.47
N GLY A 485 13.44 -13.53 -22.17
CA GLY A 485 12.43 -13.76 -21.16
C GLY A 485 11.91 -15.19 -21.04
N TRP A 486 12.63 -16.18 -21.60
CA TRP A 486 12.31 -17.59 -21.37
C TRP A 486 12.68 -18.04 -19.98
N THR A 487 11.87 -18.92 -19.42
CA THR A 487 12.07 -19.53 -18.11
C THR A 487 12.37 -21.04 -18.25
N ASP A 488 12.81 -21.65 -17.18
CA ASP A 488 12.97 -23.12 -17.12
C ASP A 488 11.65 -23.87 -17.35
N GLU A 489 10.51 -23.26 -16.99
CA GLU A 489 9.19 -23.83 -17.22
C GLU A 489 8.78 -23.83 -18.70
N ASP A 490 9.32 -22.90 -19.48
CA ASP A 490 9.08 -22.82 -20.93
C ASP A 490 9.87 -23.84 -21.75
N LEU A 491 10.83 -24.54 -21.13
CA LEU A 491 11.69 -25.51 -21.78
C LEU A 491 11.25 -26.94 -21.47
N ASP A 492 11.18 -27.81 -22.48
CA ASP A 492 10.87 -29.23 -22.28
C ASP A 492 12.10 -30.07 -21.92
N ASN A 493 13.27 -29.66 -22.44
CA ASN A 493 14.51 -30.43 -22.34
C ASN A 493 15.20 -30.20 -20.98
N LYS A 494 15.46 -31.28 -20.24
CA LYS A 494 16.14 -31.24 -18.92
C LYS A 494 17.56 -30.68 -18.99
N ASP A 495 18.29 -30.93 -20.07
CA ASP A 495 19.66 -30.45 -20.22
C ASP A 495 19.68 -28.93 -20.45
N SER A 496 18.74 -28.41 -21.24
CA SER A 496 18.55 -26.97 -21.45
C SER A 496 18.11 -26.25 -20.18
N LYS A 497 17.24 -26.85 -19.37
CA LYS A 497 16.89 -26.32 -18.03
C LYS A 497 18.11 -26.19 -17.14
N LYS A 498 18.91 -27.23 -17.06
CA LYS A 498 20.14 -27.25 -16.24
C LYS A 498 21.19 -26.27 -16.77
N GLU A 499 21.30 -26.09 -18.07
CA GLU A 499 22.20 -25.12 -18.67
C GLU A 499 21.74 -23.70 -18.34
N LEU A 500 20.45 -23.42 -18.40
CA LEU A 500 19.88 -22.11 -18.02
C LEU A 500 20.18 -21.77 -16.53
N GLU A 501 20.06 -22.75 -15.64
CA GLU A 501 20.44 -22.58 -14.24
C GLU A 501 21.95 -22.34 -14.07
N ASN A 502 22.80 -23.09 -14.77
CA ASN A 502 24.26 -22.98 -14.66
C ASN A 502 24.80 -21.63 -15.17
N ASN A 503 24.11 -20.99 -16.11
CA ASN A 503 24.48 -19.70 -16.68
C ASN A 503 23.94 -18.52 -15.87
N ARG A 504 23.26 -18.75 -14.75
CA ARG A 504 22.76 -17.71 -13.85
C ARG A 504 23.95 -17.10 -13.08
N VAL A 505 24.06 -15.77 -13.17
CA VAL A 505 25.05 -15.00 -12.42
C VAL A 505 24.35 -13.91 -11.64
N TYR A 506 25.02 -13.39 -10.63
CA TYR A 506 24.53 -12.27 -9.84
C TYR A 506 25.41 -11.04 -10.08
N LYS A 507 24.76 -9.95 -10.43
CA LYS A 507 25.35 -8.65 -10.71
C LYS A 507 24.98 -7.66 -9.60
N LEU A 508 25.87 -6.72 -9.34
CA LEU A 508 25.60 -5.55 -8.50
C LEU A 508 24.83 -4.50 -9.29
N VAL A 509 23.96 -3.76 -8.62
CA VAL A 509 23.45 -2.51 -9.15
C VAL A 509 24.61 -1.52 -9.19
N ASP A 510 25.14 -1.30 -10.38
CA ASP A 510 26.30 -0.43 -10.64
C ASP A 510 25.91 0.65 -11.66
N THR A 511 25.93 1.89 -11.24
CA THR A 511 25.63 3.07 -12.07
C THR A 511 26.86 3.93 -12.31
N CYS A 512 28.04 3.34 -12.13
CA CYS A 512 29.33 4.00 -12.32
C CYS A 512 30.02 3.64 -13.64
N SER A 513 29.34 2.94 -14.55
CA SER A 513 29.89 2.48 -15.84
C SER A 513 31.19 1.68 -15.69
N ALA A 514 31.33 0.95 -14.59
CA ALA A 514 32.57 0.24 -14.19
C ALA A 514 33.82 1.12 -14.08
N GLU A 515 33.70 2.44 -14.02
CA GLU A 515 34.83 3.36 -13.79
C GLU A 515 35.27 3.37 -12.33
N PHE A 516 34.35 3.07 -11.42
CA PHE A 516 34.58 2.99 -9.98
C PHE A 516 34.00 1.69 -9.43
N GLU A 517 34.51 1.21 -8.31
CA GLU A 517 33.93 0.07 -7.60
C GLU A 517 32.58 0.45 -6.98
N SER A 518 31.50 -0.28 -7.32
CA SER A 518 30.20 -0.10 -6.73
C SER A 518 30.15 -0.71 -5.34
N LYS A 519 29.56 0.03 -4.39
CA LYS A 519 29.37 -0.37 -2.98
C LYS A 519 27.90 -0.59 -2.61
N THR A 520 27.02 -0.71 -3.57
CA THR A 520 25.61 -0.98 -3.29
C THR A 520 25.44 -2.39 -2.70
N PRO A 521 24.51 -2.62 -1.78
CA PRO A 521 24.17 -3.95 -1.29
C PRO A 521 23.27 -4.72 -2.27
N TYR A 522 22.87 -4.11 -3.38
CA TYR A 522 21.83 -4.58 -4.29
C TYR A 522 22.39 -5.56 -5.32
N LEU A 523 21.83 -6.76 -5.32
CA LEU A 523 22.17 -7.85 -6.24
C LEU A 523 20.93 -8.25 -7.04
N TYR A 524 21.15 -8.60 -8.30
CA TYR A 524 20.12 -9.18 -9.17
C TYR A 524 20.69 -10.31 -10.01
N SER A 525 19.87 -11.33 -10.27
CA SER A 525 20.27 -12.42 -11.17
C SER A 525 20.05 -12.03 -12.62
N THR A 526 20.98 -12.44 -13.46
CA THR A 526 20.85 -12.37 -14.92
C THR A 526 21.66 -13.51 -15.53
N ASN A 527 21.82 -13.47 -16.85
CA ASN A 527 22.62 -14.42 -17.58
C ASN A 527 24.02 -13.89 -17.84
N GLY A 528 25.06 -14.71 -17.62
CA GLY A 528 26.43 -14.25 -17.78
C GLY A 528 27.47 -15.30 -17.46
N THR A 529 28.74 -14.86 -17.41
CA THR A 529 29.89 -15.72 -17.19
C THR A 529 30.56 -15.53 -15.81
N SER A 530 30.25 -14.42 -15.12
CA SER A 530 30.85 -14.09 -13.83
C SER A 530 29.93 -13.35 -12.91
N ASN A 531 30.03 -13.64 -11.63
CA ASN A 531 29.39 -12.85 -10.57
C ASN A 531 30.24 -11.62 -10.25
N ASP A 532 29.60 -10.52 -9.83
CA ASP A 532 30.29 -9.29 -9.41
C ASP A 532 30.67 -9.33 -7.93
N ASP A 533 30.05 -10.21 -7.15
CA ASP A 533 30.29 -10.39 -5.73
C ASP A 533 30.59 -11.86 -5.38
N THR A 534 31.17 -12.09 -4.24
CA THR A 534 31.47 -13.43 -3.68
C THR A 534 30.73 -13.63 -2.36
N ALA A 535 30.21 -14.84 -2.15
CA ALA A 535 29.61 -15.20 -0.88
C ALA A 535 30.68 -15.17 0.23
N THR A 536 30.38 -14.52 1.34
CA THR A 536 31.28 -14.42 2.51
C THR A 536 31.35 -15.74 3.27
N LYS A 537 32.26 -15.85 4.23
CA LYS A 537 32.39 -16.98 5.17
C LYS A 537 31.86 -16.65 6.57
N GLN A 538 31.21 -15.47 6.74
CA GLN A 538 30.63 -15.07 8.01
C GLN A 538 29.39 -15.94 8.32
N LYS A 539 29.00 -15.98 9.61
CA LYS A 539 27.67 -16.52 9.96
C LYS A 539 26.59 -15.66 9.37
N LYS A 540 25.73 -16.26 8.58
CA LYS A 540 24.73 -15.54 7.81
C LYS A 540 23.34 -16.12 7.93
N VAL A 541 22.36 -15.24 7.91
CA VAL A 541 20.95 -15.58 7.92
C VAL A 541 20.26 -14.90 6.75
N VAL A 542 19.48 -15.68 5.99
CA VAL A 542 18.63 -15.15 4.93
C VAL A 542 17.25 -14.87 5.50
N VAL A 543 16.72 -13.66 5.26
CA VAL A 543 15.34 -13.28 5.55
C VAL A 543 14.60 -13.17 4.23
N ILE A 544 13.51 -13.90 4.08
CA ILE A 544 12.64 -13.81 2.91
C ILE A 544 11.57 -12.77 3.20
N GLY A 545 11.46 -11.74 2.32
CA GLY A 545 10.56 -10.61 2.46
C GLY A 545 9.09 -10.93 2.19
N SER A 546 8.26 -9.89 2.21
CA SER A 546 6.81 -9.98 2.04
C SER A 546 6.34 -9.98 0.57
N GLY A 547 7.23 -9.63 -0.37
CA GLY A 547 6.83 -9.38 -1.76
C GLY A 547 6.06 -8.07 -1.92
N PRO A 548 5.23 -7.96 -2.97
CA PRO A 548 4.45 -6.74 -3.23
C PRO A 548 3.42 -6.48 -2.14
N ASN A 549 3.19 -5.20 -1.86
CA ASN A 549 2.08 -4.78 -1.02
C ASN A 549 0.75 -5.18 -1.66
N ARG A 550 -0.20 -5.59 -0.83
CA ARG A 550 -1.58 -5.92 -1.19
C ARG A 550 -2.47 -5.78 0.04
N ILE A 551 -3.77 -5.66 -0.18
CA ILE A 551 -4.72 -5.65 0.93
C ILE A 551 -4.63 -6.98 1.69
N GLY A 552 -4.31 -6.91 2.97
CA GLY A 552 -4.07 -8.06 3.86
C GLY A 552 -2.60 -8.46 4.02
N GLN A 553 -1.67 -7.90 3.24
CA GLN A 553 -0.23 -8.10 3.39
C GLN A 553 0.53 -6.83 2.99
N GLY A 554 0.60 -5.87 3.90
CA GLY A 554 1.16 -4.54 3.69
C GLY A 554 2.48 -4.30 4.43
N ILE A 555 2.70 -3.03 4.77
CA ILE A 555 3.91 -2.53 5.43
C ILE A 555 4.19 -3.20 6.79
N GLU A 556 3.18 -3.75 7.45
CA GLU A 556 3.31 -4.38 8.77
C GLU A 556 4.31 -5.56 8.72
N PHE A 557 4.33 -6.29 7.61
CA PHE A 557 5.29 -7.38 7.43
C PHE A 557 6.67 -6.88 7.00
N ASP A 558 6.74 -5.78 6.27
CA ASP A 558 8.01 -5.11 6.00
C ASP A 558 8.66 -4.59 7.28
N TYR A 559 7.88 -3.94 8.15
CA TYR A 559 8.28 -3.57 9.51
C TYR A 559 8.93 -4.74 10.25
N CYS A 560 8.29 -5.91 10.20
CA CYS A 560 8.83 -7.11 10.84
C CYS A 560 10.15 -7.56 10.21
N CYS A 561 10.28 -7.51 8.88
CA CYS A 561 11.52 -7.84 8.18
C CYS A 561 12.66 -6.89 8.57
N VAL A 562 12.41 -5.57 8.61
CA VAL A 562 13.41 -4.56 9.01
C VAL A 562 13.94 -4.81 10.41
N HIS A 563 13.03 -5.04 11.38
CA HIS A 563 13.42 -5.33 12.76
C HIS A 563 14.14 -6.67 12.90
N GLY A 564 13.74 -7.69 12.12
CA GLY A 564 14.45 -8.96 12.07
C GLY A 564 15.88 -8.79 11.58
N VAL A 565 16.05 -8.11 10.46
CA VAL A 565 17.39 -7.80 9.91
C VAL A 565 18.25 -6.99 10.89
N SER A 566 17.67 -5.95 11.51
CA SER A 566 18.34 -5.16 12.54
C SER A 566 18.80 -6.02 13.71
N SER A 567 17.95 -6.93 14.21
CA SER A 567 18.30 -7.86 15.29
C SER A 567 19.46 -8.78 14.91
N LEU A 568 19.49 -9.28 13.67
CA LEU A 568 20.59 -10.12 13.16
C LEU A 568 21.90 -9.35 13.15
N LYS A 569 21.94 -8.16 12.57
CA LYS A 569 23.13 -7.29 12.49
C LYS A 569 23.66 -6.91 13.88
N GLU A 570 22.76 -6.50 14.79
CA GLU A 570 23.10 -6.16 16.17
C GLU A 570 23.74 -7.32 16.95
N ASN A 571 23.46 -8.57 16.53
CA ASN A 571 23.99 -9.79 17.15
C ASN A 571 25.10 -10.47 16.32
N GLY A 572 25.68 -9.75 15.34
CA GLY A 572 26.89 -10.16 14.62
C GLY A 572 26.66 -11.18 13.50
N TYR A 573 25.45 -11.31 12.98
CA TYR A 573 25.17 -12.10 11.78
C TYR A 573 25.23 -11.22 10.54
N GLU A 574 25.72 -11.74 9.43
CA GLU A 574 25.50 -11.16 8.12
C GLU A 574 24.04 -11.38 7.74
N ALA A 575 23.30 -10.31 7.58
CA ALA A 575 21.86 -10.35 7.25
C ALA A 575 21.65 -10.18 5.75
N ILE A 576 21.07 -11.19 5.12
CA ILE A 576 20.78 -11.21 3.68
C ILE A 576 19.25 -11.16 3.49
N MET A 577 18.79 -10.21 2.67
CA MET A 577 17.38 -10.07 2.32
C MET A 577 17.12 -10.56 0.89
N ILE A 578 15.97 -11.22 0.67
CA ILE A 578 15.43 -11.48 -0.66
C ILE A 578 14.05 -10.82 -0.72
N ASN A 579 13.88 -9.86 -1.61
CA ASN A 579 12.59 -9.19 -1.80
C ASN A 579 12.51 -8.55 -3.20
N SER A 580 11.28 -8.28 -3.68
CA SER A 580 10.99 -7.66 -4.98
C SER A 580 10.21 -6.33 -4.89
N ASN A 581 9.95 -5.84 -3.68
CA ASN A 581 9.17 -4.62 -3.45
C ASN A 581 10.07 -3.40 -3.32
N PRO A 582 10.00 -2.39 -4.23
CA PRO A 582 10.86 -1.21 -4.16
C PRO A 582 10.38 -0.14 -3.17
N GLU A 583 9.12 -0.21 -2.72
CA GLU A 583 8.51 0.82 -1.87
C GLU A 583 8.94 0.73 -0.40
N THR A 584 9.54 -0.39 0.02
CA THR A 584 9.69 -0.75 1.44
C THR A 584 11.06 -0.40 2.01
N VAL A 585 11.11 -0.22 3.35
CA VAL A 585 12.35 0.05 4.10
C VAL A 585 13.25 -1.19 4.17
N SER A 586 12.69 -2.41 4.12
CA SER A 586 13.50 -3.64 4.09
C SER A 586 14.42 -3.72 2.88
N THR A 587 14.07 -3.01 1.80
CA THR A 587 14.87 -2.92 0.58
C THR A 587 15.77 -1.67 0.51
N ASP A 588 15.91 -0.92 1.62
CA ASP A 588 16.84 0.20 1.67
C ASP A 588 18.29 -0.26 1.69
N TYR A 589 19.16 0.57 1.10
CA TYR A 589 20.57 0.28 0.93
C TYR A 589 21.35 0.08 2.26
N ASP A 590 20.82 0.60 3.37
CA ASP A 590 21.43 0.53 4.70
C ASP A 590 20.78 -0.51 5.64
N THR A 591 19.73 -1.20 5.17
CA THR A 591 18.99 -2.17 6.00
C THR A 591 19.72 -3.51 6.09
N ALA A 592 19.85 -4.26 5.01
CA ALA A 592 20.57 -5.54 4.98
C ALA A 592 22.02 -5.38 4.52
N ASP A 593 22.88 -6.36 4.83
CA ASP A 593 24.26 -6.38 4.32
C ASP A 593 24.28 -6.73 2.83
N LYS A 594 23.32 -7.57 2.38
CA LYS A 594 23.05 -7.88 0.99
C LYS A 594 21.54 -7.94 0.76
N LEU A 595 21.10 -7.43 -0.38
CA LEU A 595 19.73 -7.55 -0.84
C LEU A 595 19.71 -8.14 -2.25
N TYR A 596 18.98 -9.22 -2.42
CA TYR A 596 18.67 -9.80 -3.72
C TYR A 596 17.30 -9.31 -4.19
N PHE A 597 17.27 -8.51 -5.28
CA PHE A 597 16.05 -8.12 -5.96
C PHE A 597 15.59 -9.28 -6.86
N GLU A 598 14.89 -10.22 -6.26
CA GLU A 598 14.43 -11.44 -6.94
C GLU A 598 12.96 -11.73 -6.62
N PRO A 599 12.25 -12.39 -7.57
CA PRO A 599 10.94 -12.97 -7.29
C PRO A 599 11.01 -13.94 -6.10
N LEU A 600 9.99 -13.93 -5.26
CA LEU A 600 9.88 -14.86 -4.12
C LEU A 600 9.31 -16.22 -4.56
N SER A 601 9.79 -16.75 -5.68
CA SER A 601 9.47 -18.08 -6.17
C SER A 601 10.60 -19.07 -5.87
N TRP A 602 10.29 -20.37 -5.81
CA TRP A 602 11.23 -21.35 -5.34
C TRP A 602 12.54 -21.38 -6.11
N ASN A 603 12.51 -21.27 -7.44
CA ASN A 603 13.71 -21.38 -8.27
C ASN A 603 14.71 -20.24 -8.00
N GLU A 604 14.20 -19.02 -7.84
CA GLU A 604 15.00 -17.84 -7.54
C GLU A 604 15.54 -17.88 -6.11
N VAL A 605 14.67 -18.15 -5.14
CA VAL A 605 15.05 -18.27 -3.73
C VAL A 605 16.09 -19.39 -3.54
N LYS A 606 15.85 -20.57 -4.13
CA LYS A 606 16.79 -21.70 -4.09
C LYS A 606 18.16 -21.33 -4.65
N SER A 607 18.20 -20.61 -5.77
CA SER A 607 19.46 -20.17 -6.39
C SER A 607 20.27 -19.25 -5.48
N VAL A 608 19.61 -18.34 -4.75
CA VAL A 608 20.27 -17.48 -3.76
C VAL A 608 20.76 -18.31 -2.57
N LEU A 609 19.94 -19.25 -2.06
CA LEU A 609 20.30 -20.11 -0.93
C LEU A 609 21.48 -21.03 -1.28
N ASP A 610 21.51 -21.61 -2.50
CA ASP A 610 22.61 -22.45 -2.98
C ASP A 610 23.92 -21.66 -3.12
N ARG A 611 23.82 -20.39 -3.50
CA ARG A 611 24.95 -19.47 -3.62
C ARG A 611 25.51 -19.07 -2.25
N GLU A 612 24.64 -18.54 -1.39
CA GLU A 612 25.03 -17.94 -0.12
C GLU A 612 25.32 -19.00 0.95
N LYS A 613 24.68 -20.16 0.90
CA LYS A 613 24.79 -21.26 1.88
C LYS A 613 24.60 -20.75 3.32
N PRO A 614 23.45 -20.14 3.64
CA PRO A 614 23.22 -19.55 4.94
C PRO A 614 23.18 -20.59 6.05
N ASP A 615 23.54 -20.19 7.27
CA ASP A 615 23.37 -21.02 8.47
C ASP A 615 21.90 -21.26 8.77
N SER A 616 21.03 -20.28 8.45
CA SER A 616 19.57 -20.38 8.64
C SER A 616 18.80 -19.49 7.68
N VAL A 617 17.53 -19.83 7.45
CA VAL A 617 16.54 -19.06 6.67
C VAL A 617 15.37 -18.70 7.57
N ILE A 618 15.00 -17.44 7.64
CA ILE A 618 13.83 -16.92 8.36
C ILE A 618 12.69 -16.69 7.37
N ILE A 619 11.55 -17.33 7.63
CA ILE A 619 10.34 -17.25 6.79
C ILE A 619 9.11 -16.69 7.55
N GLN A 620 9.22 -16.47 8.86
CA GLN A 620 8.08 -16.09 9.71
C GLN A 620 7.85 -14.57 9.77
N LEU A 621 8.70 -13.72 9.18
CA LEU A 621 8.60 -12.26 9.24
C LEU A 621 7.84 -11.65 8.07
N GLY A 622 7.95 -12.22 6.86
CA GLY A 622 7.39 -11.69 5.62
C GLY A 622 5.91 -12.06 5.37
N GLY A 623 5.16 -12.42 6.39
CA GLY A 623 3.76 -12.83 6.26
C GLY A 623 3.58 -14.20 5.61
N GLN A 624 2.51 -14.34 4.81
CA GLN A 624 2.17 -15.64 4.21
C GLN A 624 3.04 -16.02 3.00
N THR A 625 3.61 -15.03 2.29
CA THR A 625 4.41 -15.32 1.08
C THR A 625 5.59 -16.24 1.35
N PRO A 626 6.50 -15.96 2.30
CA PRO A 626 7.63 -16.85 2.55
C PRO A 626 7.23 -18.21 3.19
N LEU A 627 6.12 -18.26 3.93
CA LEU A 627 5.65 -19.55 4.53
C LEU A 627 5.30 -20.58 3.46
N LYS A 628 4.81 -20.16 2.30
CA LYS A 628 4.52 -21.07 1.18
C LYS A 628 5.76 -21.83 0.68
N LEU A 629 6.96 -21.31 0.94
CA LEU A 629 8.24 -21.92 0.56
C LEU A 629 8.82 -22.85 1.63
N ALA A 630 8.16 -22.99 2.80
CA ALA A 630 8.69 -23.75 3.94
C ALA A 630 9.03 -25.21 3.56
N LYS A 631 8.13 -25.85 2.83
CA LYS A 631 8.27 -27.25 2.42
C LYS A 631 9.42 -27.47 1.43
N GLU A 632 9.56 -26.58 0.46
CA GLU A 632 10.63 -26.63 -0.54
C GLU A 632 11.99 -26.35 0.10
N ILE A 633 12.07 -25.36 0.98
CA ILE A 633 13.30 -24.98 1.72
C ILE A 633 13.74 -26.15 2.59
N HIS A 634 12.82 -26.77 3.34
CA HIS A 634 13.09 -27.93 4.19
C HIS A 634 13.56 -29.14 3.37
N ASN A 635 12.85 -29.47 2.28
CA ASN A 635 13.18 -30.60 1.41
C ASN A 635 14.53 -30.43 0.69
N ALA A 636 14.95 -29.21 0.43
CA ALA A 636 16.27 -28.90 -0.13
C ALA A 636 17.40 -28.99 0.91
N GLY A 637 17.08 -29.20 2.18
CA GLY A 637 18.05 -29.40 3.26
C GLY A 637 18.56 -28.10 3.91
N PHE A 638 17.90 -26.96 3.67
CA PHE A 638 18.23 -25.73 4.36
C PHE A 638 17.58 -25.65 5.74
N ASN A 639 18.27 -25.07 6.70
CA ASN A 639 17.78 -24.92 8.07
C ASN A 639 16.81 -23.74 8.15
N ILE A 640 15.54 -24.00 8.45
CA ILE A 640 14.54 -22.98 8.75
C ILE A 640 14.72 -22.58 10.22
N ALA A 641 14.97 -21.30 10.50
CA ALA A 641 15.00 -20.77 11.85
C ALA A 641 13.59 -20.44 12.33
N GLY A 642 13.29 -20.80 13.58
CA GLY A 642 11.98 -20.59 14.19
C GLY A 642 11.14 -21.85 14.26
N SER A 643 9.83 -21.70 14.12
CA SER A 643 8.89 -22.84 14.15
C SER A 643 9.14 -23.82 13.02
N SER A 644 9.11 -25.12 13.36
CA SER A 644 9.34 -26.20 12.40
C SER A 644 8.22 -26.30 11.35
N LEU A 645 8.48 -27.05 10.27
CA LEU A 645 7.46 -27.34 9.27
C LEU A 645 6.24 -28.01 9.90
N ASP A 646 6.43 -28.94 10.87
CA ASP A 646 5.32 -29.60 11.56
C ASP A 646 4.43 -28.62 12.33
N VAL A 647 4.99 -27.56 12.90
CA VAL A 647 4.22 -26.49 13.57
C VAL A 647 3.40 -25.70 12.55
N ILE A 648 4.02 -25.34 11.41
CA ILE A 648 3.35 -24.62 10.33
C ILE A 648 2.21 -25.49 9.78
N ASP A 649 2.46 -26.75 9.45
CA ASP A 649 1.44 -27.68 8.93
C ASP A 649 0.32 -27.90 9.97
N SER A 650 0.65 -27.99 11.27
CA SER A 650 -0.35 -28.19 12.33
C SER A 650 -1.28 -27.01 12.54
N THR A 651 -0.89 -25.80 12.12
CA THR A 651 -1.74 -24.60 12.19
C THR A 651 -2.51 -24.33 10.92
N GLU A 652 -1.94 -24.72 9.75
CA GLU A 652 -2.58 -24.59 8.44
C GLU A 652 -3.59 -25.73 8.15
N ASP A 653 -3.31 -26.94 8.64
CA ASP A 653 -4.19 -28.12 8.51
C ASP A 653 -5.25 -28.12 9.63
N ARG A 654 -6.50 -27.99 9.23
CA ARG A 654 -7.62 -27.89 10.16
C ARG A 654 -7.83 -29.10 11.04
N ASP A 655 -7.66 -30.30 10.47
CA ASP A 655 -7.85 -31.53 11.25
C ASP A 655 -6.77 -31.69 12.31
N LEU A 656 -5.52 -31.31 11.98
CA LEU A 656 -4.42 -31.31 12.94
C LEU A 656 -4.65 -30.24 14.01
N PHE A 657 -5.05 -29.02 13.61
CA PHE A 657 -5.33 -27.95 14.53
C PHE A 657 -6.51 -28.27 15.47
N GLN A 658 -7.59 -28.84 14.95
CA GLN A 658 -8.74 -29.27 15.76
C GLN A 658 -8.36 -30.35 16.78
N LYS A 659 -7.57 -31.34 16.40
CA LYS A 659 -7.07 -32.38 17.31
C LYS A 659 -6.23 -31.79 18.43
N LEU A 660 -5.37 -30.84 18.08
CA LEU A 660 -4.54 -30.13 19.05
C LEU A 660 -5.41 -29.35 20.03
N CYS A 661 -6.32 -28.50 19.56
CA CYS A 661 -7.21 -27.70 20.40
C CYS A 661 -8.05 -28.60 21.36
N THR A 662 -8.59 -29.69 20.83
CA THR A 662 -9.32 -30.68 21.65
C THR A 662 -8.42 -31.27 22.72
N SER A 663 -7.18 -31.63 22.40
CA SER A 663 -6.22 -32.18 23.36
C SER A 663 -5.82 -31.21 24.48
N GLN A 664 -5.91 -29.90 24.20
CA GLN A 664 -5.57 -28.81 25.10
C GLN A 664 -6.81 -28.23 25.85
N ASP A 665 -7.99 -28.81 25.62
CA ASP A 665 -9.28 -28.32 26.16
C ASP A 665 -9.56 -26.85 25.76
N ILE A 666 -9.35 -26.54 24.46
CA ILE A 666 -9.63 -25.24 23.85
C ILE A 666 -10.82 -25.41 22.90
N LYS A 667 -11.91 -24.64 23.13
CA LYS A 667 -13.12 -24.72 22.30
C LYS A 667 -12.90 -24.10 20.94
N GLN A 668 -13.52 -24.69 19.92
CA GLN A 668 -13.56 -24.13 18.54
C GLN A 668 -15.02 -24.07 18.06
N PRO A 669 -15.37 -23.16 17.12
CA PRO A 669 -16.62 -23.24 16.39
C PRO A 669 -16.74 -24.60 15.66
N ILE A 670 -17.97 -25.09 15.49
CA ILE A 670 -18.19 -26.32 14.71
C ILE A 670 -17.75 -26.04 13.26
N SER A 671 -16.93 -26.94 12.71
CA SER A 671 -16.40 -26.82 11.35
C SER A 671 -16.53 -28.12 10.58
N LYS A 672 -16.82 -28.02 9.28
CA LYS A 672 -16.87 -29.16 8.34
C LYS A 672 -16.18 -28.82 7.03
N ILE A 673 -15.71 -29.85 6.35
CA ILE A 673 -15.09 -29.73 5.03
C ILE A 673 -16.06 -30.32 4.00
N ALA A 674 -16.33 -29.57 2.94
CA ALA A 674 -17.16 -29.99 1.83
C ALA A 674 -16.32 -30.04 0.54
N ASN A 675 -16.27 -31.21 -0.10
CA ASN A 675 -15.54 -31.43 -1.36
C ASN A 675 -16.43 -31.28 -2.60
N ASN A 676 -17.72 -31.16 -2.39
CA ASN A 676 -18.74 -30.98 -3.44
C ASN A 676 -19.99 -30.32 -2.87
N GLU A 677 -20.88 -29.90 -3.76
CA GLU A 677 -22.11 -29.16 -3.42
C GLU A 677 -23.03 -29.95 -2.47
N LYS A 678 -23.13 -31.27 -2.65
CA LYS A 678 -23.97 -32.12 -1.78
C LYS A 678 -23.44 -32.12 -0.35
N GLU A 679 -22.13 -32.34 -0.16
CA GLU A 679 -21.49 -32.27 1.15
C GLU A 679 -21.61 -30.87 1.77
N LEU A 680 -21.57 -29.82 0.95
CA LEU A 680 -21.74 -28.45 1.41
C LEU A 680 -23.15 -28.26 2.01
N VAL A 681 -24.20 -28.58 1.25
CA VAL A 681 -25.58 -28.45 1.70
C VAL A 681 -25.86 -29.30 2.94
N GLU A 682 -25.32 -30.52 2.99
CA GLU A 682 -25.44 -31.39 4.16
C GLU A 682 -24.74 -30.78 5.39
N SER A 683 -23.54 -30.25 5.21
CA SER A 683 -22.77 -29.58 6.27
C SER A 683 -23.46 -28.32 6.81
N VAL A 684 -23.99 -27.48 5.93
CA VAL A 684 -24.77 -26.29 6.33
C VAL A 684 -26.02 -26.67 7.11
N ARG A 685 -26.75 -27.71 6.69
CA ARG A 685 -27.94 -28.20 7.42
C ARG A 685 -27.64 -28.78 8.79
N GLU A 686 -26.49 -29.45 8.93
CA GLU A 686 -26.09 -30.02 10.22
C GLU A 686 -25.58 -28.96 11.19
N ILE A 687 -24.87 -27.92 10.71
CA ILE A 687 -24.36 -26.82 11.54
C ILE A 687 -25.50 -25.83 11.85
N GLY A 688 -26.39 -25.56 10.88
CA GLY A 688 -27.43 -24.53 10.97
C GLY A 688 -26.91 -23.13 10.62
N PHE A 689 -27.81 -22.29 10.05
CA PHE A 689 -27.48 -20.89 9.76
C PHE A 689 -27.39 -20.05 11.06
N PRO A 690 -26.57 -19.00 11.05
CA PRO A 690 -25.65 -18.58 10.00
C PRO A 690 -24.35 -19.40 9.96
N VAL A 691 -23.77 -19.56 8.77
CA VAL A 691 -22.49 -20.22 8.55
C VAL A 691 -21.50 -19.29 7.82
N LEU A 692 -20.22 -19.47 8.11
CA LEU A 692 -19.13 -18.84 7.34
C LEU A 692 -18.61 -19.87 6.33
N LEU A 693 -18.70 -19.51 5.05
CA LEU A 693 -18.14 -20.29 3.96
C LEU A 693 -16.78 -19.70 3.57
N ARG A 694 -15.79 -20.57 3.40
CA ARG A 694 -14.45 -20.14 2.95
C ARG A 694 -13.79 -21.21 2.10
N PRO A 695 -13.17 -20.82 0.96
CA PRO A 695 -12.34 -21.73 0.20
C PRO A 695 -11.10 -22.12 1.01
N SER A 696 -10.63 -23.38 0.86
CA SER A 696 -9.36 -23.80 1.41
C SER A 696 -8.21 -23.08 0.68
N TYR A 697 -7.18 -22.66 1.41
CA TYR A 697 -5.96 -22.05 0.85
C TYR A 697 -6.10 -20.62 0.27
N VAL A 698 -6.98 -19.77 0.80
CA VAL A 698 -7.08 -18.35 0.41
C VAL A 698 -6.44 -17.41 1.42
N LEU A 699 -5.87 -16.30 0.91
CA LEU A 699 -5.21 -15.24 1.67
C LEU A 699 -6.14 -14.05 1.89
N GLY A 700 -6.09 -13.45 3.10
CA GLY A 700 -6.78 -12.19 3.41
C GLY A 700 -8.30 -12.26 3.29
N GLY A 701 -8.90 -13.42 3.59
CA GLY A 701 -10.36 -13.60 3.57
C GLY A 701 -10.99 -13.63 2.18
N ARG A 702 -10.20 -13.75 1.11
CA ARG A 702 -10.71 -13.76 -0.27
C ARG A 702 -11.82 -14.80 -0.45
N ALA A 703 -12.98 -14.36 -0.98
CA ALA A 703 -14.17 -15.16 -1.19
C ALA A 703 -14.76 -15.79 0.10
N MET A 704 -14.40 -15.32 1.28
CA MET A 704 -15.11 -15.67 2.52
C MET A 704 -16.45 -14.94 2.56
N ARG A 705 -17.51 -15.66 2.96
CA ARG A 705 -18.85 -15.06 3.07
C ARG A 705 -19.63 -15.67 4.21
N VAL A 706 -20.30 -14.81 4.97
CA VAL A 706 -21.33 -15.23 5.92
C VAL A 706 -22.60 -15.48 5.12
N VAL A 707 -23.21 -16.63 5.34
CA VAL A 707 -24.44 -17.07 4.67
C VAL A 707 -25.51 -17.32 5.73
N GLN A 708 -26.64 -16.67 5.59
CA GLN A 708 -27.73 -16.72 6.58
C GLN A 708 -28.96 -17.49 6.10
N THR A 709 -29.05 -17.70 4.77
CA THR A 709 -30.22 -18.35 4.13
C THR A 709 -29.80 -19.27 2.99
N ASP A 710 -30.72 -20.20 2.62
CA ASP A 710 -30.51 -21.07 1.45
C ASP A 710 -30.40 -20.25 0.13
N GLU A 711 -31.01 -19.08 0.04
CA GLU A 711 -30.93 -18.20 -1.13
C GLU A 711 -29.51 -17.61 -1.26
N GLU A 712 -28.95 -17.12 -0.16
CA GLU A 712 -27.56 -16.62 -0.12
C GLU A 712 -26.55 -17.73 -0.40
N LEU A 713 -26.80 -18.95 0.06
CA LEU A 713 -25.97 -20.11 -0.25
C LEU A 713 -25.93 -20.41 -1.75
N ASN A 714 -27.11 -20.40 -2.40
CA ASN A 714 -27.18 -20.60 -3.84
C ASN A 714 -26.49 -19.46 -4.63
N ASN A 715 -26.68 -18.21 -4.19
CA ASN A 715 -26.02 -17.07 -4.79
C ASN A 715 -24.48 -17.16 -4.67
N TYR A 716 -23.99 -17.58 -3.51
CA TYR A 716 -22.55 -17.79 -3.30
C TYR A 716 -21.98 -18.88 -4.23
N LEU A 717 -22.67 -20.01 -4.37
CA LEU A 717 -22.27 -21.08 -5.28
C LEU A 717 -22.24 -20.61 -6.75
N ASN A 718 -23.23 -19.81 -7.17
CA ASN A 718 -23.27 -19.23 -8.50
C ASN A 718 -22.09 -18.28 -8.75
N ILE A 719 -21.71 -17.47 -7.77
CA ILE A 719 -20.55 -16.57 -7.86
C ILE A 719 -19.25 -17.37 -8.01
N LEU A 720 -19.06 -18.41 -7.20
CA LEU A 720 -17.88 -19.26 -7.31
C LEU A 720 -17.81 -20.02 -8.65
N ALA A 721 -18.95 -20.53 -9.13
CA ALA A 721 -19.05 -21.20 -10.42
C ALA A 721 -18.75 -20.24 -11.58
N SER A 722 -19.23 -18.99 -11.52
CA SER A 722 -18.97 -17.99 -12.57
C SER A 722 -17.52 -17.49 -12.60
N ALA A 723 -16.81 -17.63 -11.50
CA ALA A 723 -15.39 -17.25 -11.39
C ALA A 723 -14.44 -18.34 -11.92
N ASP A 724 -14.92 -19.55 -12.22
CA ASP A 724 -14.14 -20.65 -12.76
C ASP A 724 -14.50 -20.91 -14.23
N GLU A 725 -13.48 -21.20 -15.06
CA GLU A 725 -13.63 -21.47 -16.50
C GLU A 725 -14.54 -22.69 -16.81
N ASP A 726 -14.60 -23.69 -15.89
CA ASP A 726 -15.41 -24.89 -16.06
C ASP A 726 -16.74 -24.84 -15.28
N GLY A 727 -17.04 -23.70 -14.61
CA GLY A 727 -18.24 -23.53 -13.79
C GLY A 727 -18.27 -24.42 -12.54
N ASN A 728 -17.13 -24.87 -12.05
CA ASN A 728 -17.03 -25.74 -10.88
C ASN A 728 -16.51 -24.99 -9.65
N PRO A 729 -17.37 -24.67 -8.66
CA PRO A 729 -16.97 -23.93 -7.45
C PRO A 729 -15.96 -24.67 -6.56
N PHE A 730 -15.74 -25.98 -6.78
CA PHE A 730 -14.83 -26.83 -6.01
C PHE A 730 -13.49 -27.09 -6.72
N LYS A 731 -13.23 -26.53 -7.89
CA LYS A 731 -12.00 -26.76 -8.65
C LYS A 731 -10.74 -26.28 -7.91
N SER A 732 -10.86 -25.18 -7.18
CA SER A 732 -9.77 -24.61 -6.39
C SER A 732 -9.53 -25.35 -5.06
N GLY A 733 -10.29 -26.40 -4.77
CA GLY A 733 -10.22 -27.18 -3.54
C GLY A 733 -11.53 -27.24 -2.77
N PRO A 734 -11.54 -27.92 -1.60
CA PRO A 734 -12.72 -28.02 -0.77
C PRO A 734 -13.12 -26.69 -0.15
N LEU A 735 -14.42 -26.54 0.15
CA LEU A 735 -14.96 -25.41 0.92
C LEU A 735 -15.07 -25.81 2.39
N LEU A 736 -14.71 -24.88 3.25
CA LEU A 736 -14.92 -24.98 4.69
C LEU A 736 -16.25 -24.34 5.06
N VAL A 737 -16.98 -25.02 5.92
CA VAL A 737 -18.27 -24.58 6.47
C VAL A 737 -18.10 -24.46 7.98
N ASP A 738 -17.95 -23.24 8.45
CA ASP A 738 -17.77 -22.96 9.87
C ASP A 738 -19.05 -22.41 10.49
N GLN A 739 -19.38 -22.80 11.71
CA GLN A 739 -20.41 -22.16 12.49
C GLN A 739 -20.04 -20.69 12.67
N PHE A 740 -20.92 -19.81 12.25
CA PHE A 740 -20.72 -18.37 12.48
C PHE A 740 -21.23 -17.97 13.87
N LEU A 741 -20.33 -17.43 14.68
CA LEU A 741 -20.66 -17.00 16.04
C LEU A 741 -21.14 -15.55 15.98
N THR A 742 -22.44 -15.32 16.13
CA THR A 742 -23.04 -13.99 16.22
C THR A 742 -22.90 -13.39 17.63
N GLU A 743 -22.92 -12.07 17.73
CA GLU A 743 -22.89 -11.32 19.00
C GLU A 743 -21.68 -11.69 19.87
N THR A 744 -20.49 -11.72 19.24
CA THR A 744 -19.23 -12.04 19.91
C THR A 744 -18.29 -10.86 19.92
N VAL A 745 -17.41 -10.82 20.91
CA VAL A 745 -16.25 -9.94 20.96
C VAL A 745 -15.05 -10.70 20.44
N GLU A 746 -14.39 -10.18 19.41
CA GLU A 746 -13.18 -10.77 18.85
C GLU A 746 -11.92 -10.22 19.55
N ILE A 747 -10.92 -11.11 19.70
CA ILE A 747 -9.67 -10.84 20.41
C ILE A 747 -8.49 -11.30 19.56
N ASP A 748 -7.51 -10.42 19.37
CA ASP A 748 -6.19 -10.78 18.87
C ASP A 748 -5.18 -10.88 20.02
N VAL A 749 -4.37 -11.92 20.04
CA VAL A 749 -3.26 -12.09 20.99
C VAL A 749 -1.96 -12.25 20.23
N ASP A 750 -1.03 -11.33 20.45
CA ASP A 750 0.33 -11.43 19.92
C ASP A 750 1.28 -11.89 21.02
N LEU A 751 2.09 -12.90 20.74
CA LEU A 751 3.04 -13.48 21.69
C LEU A 751 4.32 -13.98 21.02
N ILE A 752 5.34 -14.21 21.83
CA ILE A 752 6.57 -14.89 21.44
C ILE A 752 6.84 -16.08 22.38
N SER A 753 7.47 -17.14 21.85
CA SER A 753 7.78 -18.34 22.61
C SER A 753 9.17 -18.89 22.25
N ASP A 754 9.83 -19.50 23.23
CA ASP A 754 11.08 -20.29 23.04
C ASP A 754 10.83 -21.81 23.11
N GLY A 755 9.56 -22.25 23.07
CA GLY A 755 9.14 -23.64 23.23
C GLY A 755 9.04 -24.13 24.67
N LYS A 756 9.47 -23.29 25.65
CA LYS A 756 9.42 -23.59 27.09
C LYS A 756 8.70 -22.51 27.89
N ASP A 757 8.99 -21.28 27.56
CA ASP A 757 8.41 -20.07 28.14
C ASP A 757 7.66 -19.27 27.04
N VAL A 758 6.67 -18.49 27.48
CA VAL A 758 5.85 -17.61 26.62
C VAL A 758 5.86 -16.20 27.18
N PHE A 759 5.97 -15.22 26.31
CA PHE A 759 5.79 -13.82 26.63
C PHE A 759 4.62 -13.28 25.79
N ILE A 760 3.49 -12.97 26.42
CA ILE A 760 2.34 -12.32 25.79
C ILE A 760 2.67 -10.84 25.61
N ALA A 761 2.77 -10.40 24.36
CA ALA A 761 3.15 -9.06 23.99
C ALA A 761 1.96 -8.09 24.06
N GLY A 762 0.77 -8.55 23.70
CA GLY A 762 -0.45 -7.75 23.75
C GLY A 762 -1.71 -8.58 23.53
N ILE A 763 -2.79 -8.12 24.15
CA ILE A 763 -4.17 -8.62 23.94
C ILE A 763 -4.97 -7.42 23.44
N LEU A 764 -5.59 -7.56 22.28
CA LEU A 764 -6.37 -6.53 21.60
C LEU A 764 -7.84 -6.95 21.54
N GLU A 765 -8.72 -6.05 21.93
CA GLU A 765 -10.17 -6.20 21.80
C GLU A 765 -10.66 -5.45 20.58
N HIS A 766 -11.48 -6.11 19.76
CA HIS A 766 -12.12 -5.50 18.59
C HIS A 766 -13.43 -4.81 18.97
N LEU A 767 -13.68 -3.63 18.40
CA LEU A 767 -14.90 -2.85 18.67
C LEU A 767 -16.04 -3.18 17.71
N GLU A 768 -15.72 -3.57 16.47
CA GLU A 768 -16.71 -4.03 15.51
C GLU A 768 -17.21 -5.43 15.86
N PRO A 769 -18.48 -5.74 15.54
CA PRO A 769 -19.04 -7.07 15.80
C PRO A 769 -18.33 -8.16 14.99
N ALA A 770 -18.44 -9.40 15.45
CA ALA A 770 -17.90 -10.57 14.76
C ALA A 770 -18.37 -10.64 13.31
N GLY A 771 -17.45 -11.06 12.44
CA GLY A 771 -17.66 -11.15 11.00
C GLY A 771 -17.03 -10.00 10.21
N VAL A 772 -16.53 -8.96 10.87
CA VAL A 772 -15.63 -7.98 10.27
C VAL A 772 -14.20 -8.50 10.37
N HIS A 773 -13.47 -8.46 9.26
CA HIS A 773 -12.08 -8.92 9.24
C HIS A 773 -11.22 -8.12 10.24
N SER A 774 -10.34 -8.80 10.99
CA SER A 774 -9.52 -8.18 12.06
C SER A 774 -8.67 -6.99 11.58
N GLY A 775 -8.25 -6.99 10.30
CA GLY A 775 -7.54 -5.87 9.67
C GLY A 775 -8.39 -4.63 9.49
N ASP A 776 -9.69 -4.79 9.30
CA ASP A 776 -10.66 -3.72 9.08
C ASP A 776 -11.26 -3.23 10.40
N SER A 777 -11.13 -4.01 11.46
CA SER A 777 -11.69 -3.71 12.76
C SER A 777 -10.87 -2.66 13.52
N THR A 778 -11.58 -1.78 14.22
CA THR A 778 -11.02 -0.90 15.24
C THR A 778 -10.64 -1.75 16.43
N ALA A 779 -9.41 -1.66 16.91
CA ALA A 779 -8.95 -2.48 18.05
C ALA A 779 -8.38 -1.62 19.18
N VAL A 780 -8.62 -2.02 20.42
CA VAL A 780 -8.14 -1.34 21.63
C VAL A 780 -7.17 -2.23 22.42
N ILE A 781 -6.11 -1.63 22.93
CA ILE A 781 -5.17 -2.24 23.86
C ILE A 781 -4.93 -1.29 25.06
N PRO A 782 -4.95 -1.75 26.33
CA PRO A 782 -5.40 -3.09 26.75
C PRO A 782 -6.91 -3.29 26.50
N PRO A 783 -7.43 -4.52 26.56
CA PRO A 783 -8.87 -4.79 26.47
C PRO A 783 -9.67 -3.90 27.42
N TYR A 784 -10.78 -3.35 26.93
CA TYR A 784 -11.54 -2.32 27.63
C TYR A 784 -12.83 -2.85 28.29
N SER A 785 -13.56 -3.73 27.58
CA SER A 785 -14.85 -4.25 28.06
C SER A 785 -14.73 -5.61 28.76
N ILE A 786 -13.58 -6.29 28.64
CA ILE A 786 -13.36 -7.65 29.10
C ILE A 786 -12.90 -7.66 30.54
N ASP A 787 -13.49 -8.53 31.36
CA ASP A 787 -13.12 -8.66 32.75
C ASP A 787 -11.75 -9.37 32.96
N LYS A 788 -11.22 -9.26 34.16
CA LYS A 788 -9.89 -9.81 34.49
C LYS A 788 -9.85 -11.34 34.52
N GLU A 789 -10.97 -12.00 34.73
CA GLU A 789 -11.05 -13.47 34.75
C GLU A 789 -10.95 -14.01 33.33
N MET A 790 -11.65 -13.41 32.40
CA MET A 790 -11.57 -13.73 30.97
C MET A 790 -10.18 -13.38 30.40
N ILE A 791 -9.58 -12.22 30.74
CA ILE A 791 -8.21 -11.90 30.32
C ILE A 791 -7.24 -12.99 30.75
N LYS A 792 -7.37 -13.46 32.03
CA LYS A 792 -6.52 -14.54 32.51
C LYS A 792 -6.76 -15.86 31.79
N GLU A 793 -8.00 -16.19 31.44
CA GLU A 793 -8.31 -17.37 30.64
C GLU A 793 -7.67 -17.30 29.25
N ILE A 794 -7.71 -16.12 28.59
CA ILE A 794 -7.05 -15.86 27.31
C ILE A 794 -5.53 -16.09 27.44
N GLU A 795 -4.89 -15.54 28.47
CA GLU A 795 -3.46 -15.73 28.74
C GLU A 795 -3.11 -17.21 28.95
N ASP A 796 -3.88 -17.93 29.77
CA ASP A 796 -3.65 -19.34 30.10
C ASP A 796 -3.83 -20.24 28.85
N LYS A 797 -4.89 -20.01 28.04
CA LYS A 797 -5.15 -20.79 26.81
C LYS A 797 -4.12 -20.48 25.73
N SER A 798 -3.72 -19.19 25.56
CA SER A 798 -2.68 -18.78 24.63
C SER A 798 -1.33 -19.44 24.96
N THR A 799 -0.96 -19.43 26.22
CA THR A 799 0.27 -20.08 26.72
C THR A 799 0.23 -21.59 26.46
N LYS A 800 -0.87 -22.24 26.82
CA LYS A 800 -1.07 -23.67 26.56
C LYS A 800 -0.91 -24.03 25.10
N LEU A 801 -1.55 -23.26 24.20
CA LEU A 801 -1.51 -23.49 22.78
C LEU A 801 -0.08 -23.33 22.21
N ALA A 802 0.60 -22.24 22.58
CA ALA A 802 1.96 -21.95 22.12
C ALA A 802 2.95 -23.06 22.52
N LEU A 803 2.86 -23.55 23.76
CA LEU A 803 3.68 -24.66 24.26
C LEU A 803 3.28 -26.01 23.63
N GLY A 804 1.97 -26.25 23.47
CA GLY A 804 1.46 -27.48 22.85
C GLY A 804 1.85 -27.60 21.37
N LEU A 805 1.93 -26.49 20.64
CA LEU A 805 2.48 -26.39 19.28
C LEU A 805 4.02 -26.48 19.26
N ASN A 806 4.69 -26.24 20.36
CA ASN A 806 6.15 -26.06 20.42
C ASN A 806 6.62 -24.88 19.53
N VAL A 807 5.92 -23.75 19.61
CA VAL A 807 6.23 -22.55 18.83
C VAL A 807 7.60 -22.01 19.24
N GLN A 808 8.44 -21.68 18.25
CA GLN A 808 9.69 -20.98 18.42
C GLN A 808 9.70 -19.69 17.59
N GLY A 809 9.70 -18.55 18.25
CA GLY A 809 9.57 -17.22 17.63
C GLY A 809 8.19 -16.60 17.89
N LEU A 810 7.54 -16.16 16.82
CA LEU A 810 6.31 -15.36 16.85
C LEU A 810 5.05 -16.23 16.70
N LEU A 811 3.98 -15.87 17.40
CA LEU A 811 2.65 -16.45 17.24
C LEU A 811 1.58 -15.38 17.42
N ASN A 812 0.60 -15.36 16.52
CA ASN A 812 -0.65 -14.61 16.68
C ASN A 812 -1.80 -15.61 16.82
N ILE A 813 -2.72 -15.33 17.76
CA ILE A 813 -3.91 -16.15 18.01
C ILE A 813 -5.14 -15.26 17.95
N GLN A 814 -6.18 -15.72 17.27
CA GLN A 814 -7.49 -15.06 17.25
C GLN A 814 -8.51 -15.86 18.03
N PHE A 815 -9.20 -15.17 18.93
CA PHE A 815 -10.29 -15.73 19.73
C PHE A 815 -11.59 -14.97 19.50
N ALA A 816 -12.71 -15.61 19.85
CA ALA A 816 -14.01 -14.98 20.00
C ALA A 816 -14.59 -15.32 21.37
N ILE A 817 -15.22 -14.35 22.03
CA ILE A 817 -15.93 -14.52 23.30
C ILE A 817 -17.43 -14.48 23.01
N LYS A 818 -18.13 -15.56 23.33
CA LYS A 818 -19.58 -15.67 23.22
C LYS A 818 -20.17 -16.21 24.51
N ASP A 819 -21.20 -15.57 25.07
CA ASP A 819 -21.88 -16.02 26.29
C ASP A 819 -20.90 -16.32 27.44
N ASN A 820 -19.85 -15.52 27.58
CA ASN A 820 -18.76 -15.69 28.53
C ASN A 820 -17.93 -16.98 28.35
N GLU A 821 -17.93 -17.54 27.13
CA GLU A 821 -17.09 -18.69 26.75
C GLU A 821 -16.08 -18.29 25.68
N LEU A 822 -14.84 -18.77 25.80
CA LEU A 822 -13.74 -18.46 24.89
C LEU A 822 -13.62 -19.52 23.78
N PHE A 823 -13.65 -19.09 22.52
CA PHE A 823 -13.47 -19.93 21.33
C PHE A 823 -12.23 -19.46 20.56
N ILE A 824 -11.39 -20.42 20.14
CA ILE A 824 -10.29 -20.11 19.23
C ILE A 824 -10.76 -20.17 17.78
N LEU A 825 -10.38 -19.14 16.99
CA LEU A 825 -10.69 -19.06 15.57
C LEU A 825 -9.52 -19.55 14.73
N GLU A 826 -8.31 -19.04 14.98
CA GLU A 826 -7.09 -19.42 14.27
C GLU A 826 -5.81 -19.13 15.06
N ALA A 827 -4.70 -19.74 14.66
CA ALA A 827 -3.37 -19.48 15.16
C ALA A 827 -2.38 -19.37 14.00
N ASN A 828 -1.56 -18.34 13.99
CA ASN A 828 -0.61 -18.05 12.93
C ASN A 828 0.82 -18.03 13.49
N PRO A 829 1.68 -19.05 13.22
CA PRO A 829 3.05 -19.14 13.78
C PRO A 829 4.02 -18.24 12.99
N ARG A 830 3.70 -16.98 12.88
CA ARG A 830 4.41 -15.94 12.14
C ARG A 830 4.08 -14.55 12.68
N ALA A 831 4.76 -13.54 12.17
CA ALA A 831 4.39 -12.15 12.39
C ALA A 831 2.93 -11.89 11.98
N SER A 832 2.26 -11.02 12.70
CA SER A 832 0.89 -10.55 12.44
C SER A 832 0.90 -9.08 12.02
N ARG A 833 -0.25 -8.60 11.54
CA ARG A 833 -0.44 -7.17 11.25
C ARG A 833 -0.54 -6.32 12.52
N THR A 834 -0.95 -6.91 13.63
CA THR A 834 -1.10 -6.22 14.92
C THR A 834 0.24 -6.04 15.65
N MET A 835 1.26 -6.84 15.34
CA MET A 835 2.56 -6.77 16.03
C MET A 835 3.27 -5.40 15.96
N PRO A 836 3.28 -4.65 14.83
CA PRO A 836 3.84 -3.29 14.83
C PRO A 836 3.09 -2.35 15.79
N PHE A 837 1.77 -2.42 15.78
CA PHE A 837 0.91 -1.65 16.69
C PHE A 837 1.21 -1.99 18.15
N VAL A 838 1.24 -3.28 18.52
CA VAL A 838 1.56 -3.76 19.86
C VAL A 838 2.97 -3.29 20.29
N ALA A 839 3.96 -3.43 19.41
CA ALA A 839 5.33 -2.99 19.70
C ALA A 839 5.41 -1.48 19.98
N LYS A 840 4.71 -0.66 19.16
CA LYS A 840 4.67 0.81 19.36
C LYS A 840 4.00 1.21 20.68
N VAL A 841 2.87 0.58 21.00
CA VAL A 841 2.08 0.91 22.19
C VAL A 841 2.79 0.46 23.47
N THR A 842 3.30 -0.76 23.49
CA THR A 842 3.95 -1.33 24.67
C THR A 842 5.41 -0.86 24.83
N GLY A 843 6.05 -0.41 23.74
CA GLY A 843 7.48 -0.08 23.71
C GLY A 843 8.40 -1.31 23.73
N ASN A 844 7.84 -2.53 23.67
CA ASN A 844 8.63 -3.77 23.58
C ASN A 844 9.06 -4.04 22.13
N GLN A 845 10.32 -4.41 21.93
CA GLN A 845 10.87 -4.75 20.62
C GLN A 845 10.63 -6.23 20.31
N ILE A 846 9.34 -6.61 20.28
CA ILE A 846 8.90 -8.01 20.21
C ILE A 846 9.41 -8.74 18.96
N ILE A 847 9.54 -8.05 17.83
CA ILE A 847 10.06 -8.64 16.59
C ILE A 847 11.55 -8.97 16.71
N LYS A 848 12.35 -8.05 17.30
CA LYS A 848 13.77 -8.30 17.55
C LYS A 848 13.96 -9.48 18.52
N ALA A 849 13.18 -9.52 19.58
CA ALA A 849 13.17 -10.63 20.52
C ALA A 849 12.76 -11.95 19.84
N GLY A 850 11.66 -11.95 19.10
CA GLY A 850 11.18 -13.10 18.34
C GLY A 850 12.22 -13.64 17.35
N THR A 851 12.97 -12.75 16.68
CA THR A 851 14.06 -13.13 15.76
C THR A 851 15.18 -13.87 16.49
N LEU A 852 15.57 -13.44 17.71
CA LEU A 852 16.57 -14.14 18.51
C LEU A 852 16.05 -15.49 19.00
N LEU A 853 14.76 -15.59 19.37
CA LEU A 853 14.14 -16.87 19.72
C LEU A 853 14.18 -17.87 18.56
N MET A 854 13.92 -17.42 17.32
CA MET A 854 14.06 -18.23 16.11
C MET A 854 15.47 -18.80 15.94
N LEU A 855 16.49 -18.07 16.42
CA LEU A 855 17.90 -18.52 16.38
C LEU A 855 18.30 -19.38 17.60
N GLY A 856 17.36 -19.74 18.48
CA GLY A 856 17.58 -20.62 19.60
C GLY A 856 17.96 -19.94 20.92
N TYR A 857 17.85 -18.60 21.01
CA TYR A 857 17.93 -17.91 22.31
C TYR A 857 16.70 -18.20 23.15
N THR A 858 16.82 -18.09 24.47
CA THR A 858 15.68 -18.19 25.39
C THR A 858 15.14 -16.80 25.78
N ILE A 859 13.87 -16.74 26.22
CA ILE A 859 13.26 -15.49 26.71
C ILE A 859 14.10 -14.89 27.85
N ASN A 860 14.61 -15.74 28.77
CA ASN A 860 15.42 -15.29 29.88
C ASN A 860 16.76 -14.69 29.43
N GLU A 861 17.44 -15.32 28.47
CA GLU A 861 18.67 -14.76 27.90
C GLU A 861 18.45 -13.41 27.22
N ILE A 862 17.31 -13.22 26.53
CA ILE A 862 16.94 -11.95 25.90
C ILE A 862 16.68 -10.87 26.95
N LYS A 863 15.95 -11.18 28.02
CA LYS A 863 15.72 -10.24 29.12
C LYS A 863 17.01 -9.84 29.83
N ASP A 864 17.94 -10.77 29.97
CA ASP A 864 19.22 -10.51 30.64
C ASP A 864 20.23 -9.73 29.78
N LYS A 865 20.21 -9.98 28.46
CA LYS A 865 21.22 -9.42 27.53
C LYS A 865 20.76 -8.18 26.76
N THR A 866 19.46 -7.92 26.72
CA THR A 866 18.86 -6.85 25.91
C THR A 866 17.79 -6.07 26.70
N ASN A 867 17.39 -4.92 26.15
CA ASN A 867 16.25 -4.14 26.68
C ASN A 867 14.97 -4.36 25.85
N TYR A 868 14.87 -5.46 25.10
CA TYR A 868 13.76 -5.65 24.14
C TYR A 868 12.40 -5.89 24.80
N LEU A 869 12.34 -6.46 26.00
CA LEU A 869 11.10 -6.92 26.67
C LEU A 869 10.84 -6.24 28.04
N ASN A 870 11.36 -5.06 28.26
CA ASN A 870 11.36 -4.43 29.60
C ASN A 870 10.39 -3.24 29.75
N SER A 871 9.55 -2.99 28.73
CA SER A 871 8.61 -1.85 28.75
C SER A 871 7.21 -2.26 29.20
N SER A 872 6.51 -1.34 29.84
CA SER A 872 5.08 -1.43 30.16
C SER A 872 4.41 -0.09 29.92
N THR A 873 3.14 -0.10 29.53
CA THR A 873 2.34 1.12 29.35
C THR A 873 1.03 1.03 30.14
N GLU A 874 0.61 2.17 30.70
CA GLU A 874 -0.71 2.35 31.33
C GLU A 874 -1.68 3.10 30.41
N LYS A 875 -1.25 3.47 29.20
CA LYS A 875 -2.05 4.23 28.25
C LYS A 875 -3.01 3.32 27.49
N ILE A 876 -4.16 3.86 27.13
CA ILE A 876 -5.10 3.23 26.21
C ILE A 876 -4.69 3.64 24.79
N ALA A 877 -4.63 2.67 23.89
CA ALA A 877 -4.33 2.91 22.49
C ALA A 877 -5.38 2.24 21.60
N ILE A 878 -5.78 2.95 20.56
CA ILE A 878 -6.79 2.50 19.59
C ILE A 878 -6.19 2.53 18.20
N LYS A 879 -6.24 1.39 17.54
CA LYS A 879 -5.98 1.24 16.11
C LYS A 879 -7.28 1.46 15.34
N LYS A 880 -7.25 2.25 14.26
CA LYS A 880 -8.38 2.39 13.34
C LYS A 880 -7.92 2.13 11.90
N ALA A 881 -8.70 1.36 11.17
CA ALA A 881 -8.45 1.05 9.77
C ALA A 881 -8.77 2.24 8.86
N ILE A 882 -8.08 2.31 7.71
CA ILE A 882 -8.28 3.29 6.64
C ILE A 882 -8.71 2.55 5.39
N PHE A 883 -9.76 3.05 4.75
CA PHE A 883 -10.40 2.42 3.61
C PHE A 883 -10.24 3.25 2.32
N PRO A 884 -10.15 2.62 1.14
CA PRO A 884 -9.96 3.31 -0.13
C PRO A 884 -11.29 3.68 -0.84
N TRP A 885 -12.36 3.98 -0.11
CA TRP A 885 -13.70 4.19 -0.69
C TRP A 885 -13.72 5.30 -1.75
N SER A 886 -12.95 6.38 -1.55
CA SER A 886 -12.83 7.45 -2.54
C SER A 886 -12.23 7.01 -3.89
N ARG A 887 -11.53 5.86 -3.91
CA ARG A 887 -10.97 5.27 -5.15
C ARG A 887 -11.92 4.25 -5.80
N PHE A 888 -12.86 3.73 -5.02
CA PHE A 888 -13.84 2.73 -5.41
C PHE A 888 -15.26 3.16 -5.01
N PRO A 889 -15.77 4.28 -5.56
CA PRO A 889 -17.04 4.86 -5.11
C PRO A 889 -18.28 4.02 -5.42
N ALA A 890 -18.18 3.03 -6.31
CA ALA A 890 -19.26 2.10 -6.61
C ALA A 890 -19.40 0.95 -5.58
N GLU A 891 -18.43 0.83 -4.65
CA GLU A 891 -18.44 -0.24 -3.66
C GLU A 891 -19.32 0.08 -2.45
N ASP A 892 -19.95 -0.97 -1.94
CA ASP A 892 -20.62 -0.92 -0.65
C ASP A 892 -19.58 -0.79 0.48
N THR A 893 -19.82 0.16 1.37
CA THR A 893 -18.96 0.42 2.53
C THR A 893 -19.17 -0.56 3.70
N MET A 894 -20.11 -1.49 3.57
CA MET A 894 -20.31 -2.53 4.58
C MET A 894 -19.08 -3.42 4.73
N LEU A 895 -18.61 -3.54 5.96
CA LEU A 895 -17.48 -4.39 6.31
C LEU A 895 -17.93 -5.83 6.50
N GLY A 896 -17.05 -6.76 6.12
CA GLY A 896 -17.29 -8.19 6.18
C GLY A 896 -16.03 -9.00 6.48
N PRO A 897 -16.08 -10.31 6.26
CA PRO A 897 -14.96 -11.19 6.56
C PRO A 897 -13.77 -11.03 5.60
N GLU A 898 -13.92 -10.32 4.50
CA GLU A 898 -12.84 -10.00 3.56
C GLU A 898 -12.27 -8.60 3.85
N MET A 899 -10.96 -8.52 4.07
CA MET A 899 -10.28 -7.25 4.34
C MET A 899 -10.32 -6.29 3.15
N LYS A 900 -10.66 -5.03 3.41
CA LYS A 900 -10.71 -3.93 2.43
C LYS A 900 -9.78 -2.75 2.80
N ALA A 901 -9.32 -2.66 4.05
CA ALA A 901 -8.44 -1.58 4.50
C ALA A 901 -7.08 -1.60 3.81
N THR A 902 -6.57 -0.41 3.49
CA THR A 902 -5.24 -0.19 2.90
C THR A 902 -4.18 0.17 3.93
N GLY A 903 -4.58 0.73 5.06
CA GLY A 903 -3.69 1.19 6.10
C GLY A 903 -4.39 1.32 7.45
N GLU A 904 -3.64 1.85 8.42
CA GLU A 904 -4.14 2.04 9.78
C GLU A 904 -3.54 3.31 10.42
N VAL A 905 -4.23 3.81 11.45
CA VAL A 905 -3.79 4.92 12.29
C VAL A 905 -3.87 4.55 13.75
N LEU A 906 -3.14 5.29 14.58
CA LEU A 906 -3.04 5.08 16.02
C LEU A 906 -3.50 6.32 16.78
N GLY A 907 -4.42 6.15 17.73
CA GLY A 907 -4.76 7.12 18.77
C GLY A 907 -4.31 6.65 20.14
N ILE A 908 -3.55 7.47 20.86
CA ILE A 908 -3.10 7.17 22.24
C ILE A 908 -3.70 8.20 23.19
N GLY A 909 -4.33 7.74 24.29
CA GLY A 909 -4.98 8.57 25.26
C GLY A 909 -4.76 8.12 26.70
N LYS A 910 -5.19 8.98 27.66
CA LYS A 910 -5.28 8.62 29.08
C LYS A 910 -6.51 7.77 29.36
N ASP A 911 -7.52 7.93 28.53
CA ASP A 911 -8.81 7.25 28.59
C ASP A 911 -9.24 6.87 27.18
N PHE A 912 -10.25 5.99 27.10
CA PHE A 912 -10.78 5.45 25.85
C PHE A 912 -11.27 6.55 24.91
N GLY A 913 -12.05 7.51 25.39
CA GLY A 913 -12.61 8.59 24.57
C GLY A 913 -11.54 9.46 23.93
N THR A 914 -10.47 9.81 24.68
CA THR A 914 -9.33 10.55 24.15
C THR A 914 -8.58 9.77 23.07
N ALA A 915 -8.35 8.47 23.29
CA ALA A 915 -7.67 7.60 22.30
C ALA A 915 -8.52 7.45 21.04
N LEU A 916 -9.83 7.22 21.20
CA LEU A 916 -10.76 7.06 20.09
C LEU A 916 -10.86 8.34 19.25
N ASN A 917 -11.02 9.50 19.91
CA ASN A 917 -11.08 10.78 19.19
C ASN A 917 -9.81 11.03 18.35
N LYS A 918 -8.62 10.73 18.89
CA LYS A 918 -7.37 10.85 18.14
C LYS A 918 -7.30 9.88 16.95
N ALA A 919 -7.76 8.64 17.14
CA ALA A 919 -7.79 7.65 16.06
C ALA A 919 -8.73 8.10 14.91
N TYR A 920 -9.91 8.62 15.25
CA TYR A 920 -10.84 9.17 14.26
C TYR A 920 -10.26 10.41 13.55
N ALA A 921 -9.71 11.37 14.30
CA ALA A 921 -9.07 12.55 13.71
C ALA A 921 -7.89 12.17 12.79
N ALA A 922 -7.10 11.16 13.18
CA ALA A 922 -6.01 10.64 12.35
C ALA A 922 -6.50 9.91 11.08
N ALA A 923 -7.72 9.37 11.12
CA ALA A 923 -8.40 8.75 9.98
C ALA A 923 -9.10 9.79 9.07
N GLY A 924 -8.99 11.09 9.37
CA GLY A 924 -9.64 12.15 8.61
C GLY A 924 -11.13 12.31 8.93
N VAL A 925 -11.61 11.69 9.99
CA VAL A 925 -13.01 11.80 10.43
C VAL A 925 -13.09 12.88 11.51
N GLU A 926 -13.69 14.01 11.18
CA GLU A 926 -13.99 15.06 12.15
C GLU A 926 -15.28 14.73 12.91
N ILE A 927 -15.19 14.66 14.22
CA ILE A 927 -16.34 14.41 15.07
C ILE A 927 -17.06 15.73 15.35
N GLY A 928 -18.12 15.99 14.58
CA GLY A 928 -19.19 16.93 14.88
C GLY A 928 -18.85 18.42 14.99
N GLU A 929 -19.32 19.18 14.02
CA GLU A 929 -19.39 20.65 14.15
C GLU A 929 -20.61 21.02 15.02
N LYS A 930 -20.46 21.85 16.02
CA LYS A 930 -21.55 22.28 16.91
C LYS A 930 -22.71 22.98 16.19
N GLU A 931 -22.39 23.68 15.11
CA GLU A 931 -23.35 24.39 14.27
C GLU A 931 -24.27 23.44 13.49
N LYS A 932 -23.88 22.18 13.37
CA LYS A 932 -24.66 21.10 12.73
C LYS A 932 -25.25 20.19 13.78
N GLY A 933 -26.39 19.57 13.49
CA GLY A 933 -27.11 18.73 14.46
C GLY A 933 -26.64 17.30 14.50
N VAL A 934 -27.28 16.53 15.37
CA VAL A 934 -27.17 15.07 15.48
C VAL A 934 -28.51 14.47 15.10
N PHE A 935 -28.54 13.56 14.11
CA PHE A 935 -29.71 12.81 13.73
C PHE A 935 -29.74 11.48 14.48
N VAL A 936 -30.84 11.24 15.19
CA VAL A 936 -31.00 10.08 16.09
C VAL A 936 -32.22 9.27 15.63
N THR A 937 -32.01 8.00 15.31
CA THR A 937 -33.06 7.04 15.02
C THR A 937 -32.77 5.72 15.74
N LEU A 938 -33.63 5.37 16.69
CA LEU A 938 -33.39 4.28 17.63
C LEU A 938 -34.49 3.22 17.55
N SER A 939 -34.09 1.96 17.60
CA SER A 939 -35.00 0.84 17.84
C SER A 939 -35.60 0.91 19.24
N ASP A 940 -36.79 0.37 19.45
CA ASP A 940 -37.47 0.44 20.74
C ASP A 940 -36.67 -0.23 21.89
N ALA A 941 -35.88 -1.25 21.58
CA ALA A 941 -35.04 -1.95 22.54
C ALA A 941 -33.89 -1.06 23.04
N GLU A 942 -33.33 -0.22 22.15
CA GLU A 942 -32.15 0.60 22.45
C GLU A 942 -32.49 2.00 22.98
N LYS A 943 -33.72 2.47 22.82
CA LYS A 943 -34.13 3.80 23.29
C LYS A 943 -33.70 4.11 24.73
N PRO A 944 -33.89 3.22 25.73
CA PRO A 944 -33.49 3.51 27.10
C PRO A 944 -31.99 3.68 27.27
N ASN A 945 -31.18 2.91 26.54
CA ASN A 945 -29.73 2.91 26.63
C ASN A 945 -29.09 4.20 26.07
N PHE A 946 -29.78 4.83 25.13
CA PHE A 946 -29.25 6.02 24.43
C PHE A 946 -29.64 7.36 25.05
N ILE A 947 -30.54 7.40 26.06
CA ILE A 947 -30.95 8.68 26.70
C ILE A 947 -29.75 9.46 27.23
N GLU A 948 -28.84 8.77 27.92
CA GLU A 948 -27.66 9.42 28.48
C GLU A 948 -26.75 9.98 27.39
N VAL A 949 -26.61 9.26 26.28
CA VAL A 949 -25.80 9.68 25.13
C VAL A 949 -26.43 10.93 24.49
N VAL A 950 -27.73 10.92 24.21
CA VAL A 950 -28.41 12.07 23.62
C VAL A 950 -28.36 13.30 24.53
N ASN A 951 -28.52 13.12 25.84
CA ASN A 951 -28.36 14.21 26.81
C ASN A 951 -26.94 14.81 26.81
N LYS A 952 -25.90 14.03 26.57
CA LYS A 952 -24.53 14.55 26.41
C LYS A 952 -24.43 15.48 25.19
N TYR A 953 -25.04 15.13 24.07
CA TYR A 953 -25.08 16.01 22.90
C TYR A 953 -25.89 17.29 23.14
N VAL A 954 -27.03 17.19 23.81
CA VAL A 954 -27.83 18.38 24.23
C VAL A 954 -27.01 19.30 25.13
N ASN A 955 -26.27 18.74 26.09
CA ASN A 955 -25.40 19.51 26.99
C ASN A 955 -24.20 20.16 26.25
N LEU A 956 -23.82 19.59 25.10
CA LEU A 956 -22.79 20.15 24.20
C LEU A 956 -23.39 21.14 23.18
N GLU A 957 -24.68 21.48 23.31
CA GLU A 957 -25.41 22.45 22.50
C GLU A 957 -25.65 22.00 21.04
N PHE A 958 -25.67 20.68 20.75
CA PHE A 958 -26.08 20.17 19.45
C PHE A 958 -27.59 20.20 19.30
N SER A 959 -28.09 20.55 18.11
CA SER A 959 -29.50 20.36 17.73
C SER A 959 -29.77 18.88 17.51
N ILE A 960 -30.84 18.36 18.09
CA ILE A 960 -31.22 16.93 17.93
C ILE A 960 -32.32 16.83 16.86
N TYR A 961 -32.05 16.06 15.83
CA TYR A 961 -33.00 15.63 14.81
C TYR A 961 -33.39 14.17 15.10
N ALA A 962 -34.67 13.82 14.99
CA ALA A 962 -35.09 12.45 15.31
C ALA A 962 -36.27 12.00 14.47
N THR A 963 -36.37 10.71 14.14
CA THR A 963 -37.54 10.11 13.57
C THR A 963 -38.72 10.17 14.55
N GLU A 964 -39.96 10.18 14.05
CA GLU A 964 -41.19 10.41 14.86
C GLU A 964 -41.25 9.55 16.12
N GLY A 965 -40.98 8.23 16.00
CA GLY A 965 -40.98 7.31 17.16
C GLY A 965 -39.85 7.58 18.16
N THR A 966 -38.68 7.99 17.69
CA THR A 966 -37.57 8.39 18.57
C THR A 966 -37.82 9.76 19.19
N ALA A 967 -38.34 10.72 18.42
CA ALA A 967 -38.66 12.05 18.92
C ALA A 967 -39.75 12.01 20.01
N SER A 968 -40.79 11.17 19.87
CA SER A 968 -41.80 10.97 20.89
C SER A 968 -41.20 10.47 22.20
N PHE A 969 -40.32 9.47 22.12
CA PHE A 969 -39.62 8.92 23.26
C PHE A 969 -38.66 9.94 23.91
N LEU A 970 -37.91 10.72 23.12
CA LEU A 970 -37.02 11.78 23.64
C LEU A 970 -37.83 12.87 24.36
N LYS A 971 -39.01 13.26 23.84
CA LYS A 971 -39.92 14.21 24.46
C LYS A 971 -40.45 13.73 25.82
N GLU A 972 -40.82 12.47 25.97
CA GLU A 972 -41.22 11.86 27.24
C GLU A 972 -40.08 11.94 28.28
N ASN A 973 -38.82 12.03 27.84
CA ASN A 973 -37.60 12.17 28.68
C ASN A 973 -37.10 13.64 28.75
N ASN A 974 -37.97 14.63 28.42
CA ASN A 974 -37.66 16.06 28.45
C ASN A 974 -36.54 16.51 27.50
N ILE A 975 -36.31 15.83 26.39
CA ILE A 975 -35.36 16.19 25.36
C ILE A 975 -36.15 16.71 24.14
N GLU A 976 -35.89 17.97 23.79
CA GLU A 976 -36.47 18.56 22.57
C GLU A 976 -35.73 18.06 21.33
N SER A 977 -36.46 17.74 20.28
CA SER A 977 -35.91 17.32 18.98
C SER A 977 -36.72 17.81 17.81
N ILE A 978 -36.09 18.02 16.67
CA ILE A 978 -36.70 18.34 15.39
C ILE A 978 -37.10 17.00 14.75
N ILE A 979 -38.44 16.91 14.44
CA ILE A 979 -38.97 15.68 13.84
C ILE A 979 -38.55 15.60 12.36
N VAL A 980 -38.07 14.47 11.95
CA VAL A 980 -37.61 14.15 10.59
C VAL A 980 -38.46 13.01 10.05
N GLY A 981 -39.01 13.22 8.88
CA GLY A 981 -39.78 12.21 8.12
C GLY A 981 -38.85 11.17 7.48
N ARG A 982 -39.46 10.09 6.97
CA ARG A 982 -38.72 9.11 6.14
C ARG A 982 -38.38 9.72 4.78
N ALA A 983 -37.52 9.10 4.01
CA ALA A 983 -37.05 9.58 2.71
C ALA A 983 -38.21 9.90 1.73
N ASP A 984 -39.35 9.19 1.86
CA ASP A 984 -40.53 9.36 1.00
C ASP A 984 -41.61 10.28 1.59
N ASP A 985 -41.39 10.88 2.77
CA ASP A 985 -42.38 11.74 3.44
C ASP A 985 -42.20 13.22 3.01
N ASP A 986 -43.15 14.07 3.44
CA ASP A 986 -43.05 15.52 3.26
C ASP A 986 -41.88 16.09 4.10
N SER A 987 -41.15 17.10 3.57
CA SER A 987 -39.99 17.73 4.21
C SER A 987 -40.27 18.23 5.65
N PRO A 988 -39.26 18.19 6.56
CA PRO A 988 -37.91 17.69 6.36
C PRO A 988 -37.78 16.18 6.44
N THR A 989 -37.19 15.57 5.44
CA THR A 989 -36.87 14.13 5.42
C THR A 989 -35.45 13.87 5.88
N SER A 990 -35.12 12.59 6.16
CA SER A 990 -33.76 12.18 6.45
C SER A 990 -32.79 12.52 5.31
N LEU A 991 -33.23 12.38 4.06
CA LEU A 991 -32.47 12.76 2.89
C LEU A 991 -32.21 14.28 2.84
N THR A 992 -33.24 15.10 3.04
CA THR A 992 -33.12 16.56 3.02
C THR A 992 -32.11 17.08 4.05
N ILE A 993 -32.10 16.55 5.29
CA ILE A 993 -31.21 17.05 6.33
C ILE A 993 -29.75 16.62 6.08
N ILE A 994 -29.53 15.53 5.34
CA ILE A 994 -28.21 15.10 4.90
C ILE A 994 -27.72 15.96 3.74
N GLU A 995 -28.53 16.09 2.67
CA GLU A 995 -28.21 16.91 1.49
C GLU A 995 -27.95 18.39 1.83
N GLU A 996 -28.76 18.96 2.71
CA GLU A 996 -28.58 20.35 3.19
C GLU A 996 -27.44 20.48 4.23
N LYS A 997 -26.75 19.39 4.57
CA LYS A 997 -25.64 19.36 5.54
C LYS A 997 -26.01 19.95 6.90
N LEU A 998 -27.26 19.74 7.34
CA LEU A 998 -27.77 20.25 8.62
C LEU A 998 -27.30 19.41 9.81
N ILE A 999 -26.79 18.24 9.57
CA ILE A 999 -26.29 17.30 10.58
C ILE A 999 -24.83 16.94 10.32
N SER A 1000 -24.11 16.61 11.38
CA SER A 1000 -22.74 16.13 11.31
C SER A 1000 -22.55 14.74 11.91
N ILE A 1001 -23.58 14.23 12.59
CA ILE A 1001 -23.55 12.92 13.24
C ILE A 1001 -24.89 12.22 13.01
N VAL A 1002 -24.84 10.93 12.68
CA VAL A 1002 -26.02 10.05 12.61
C VAL A 1002 -25.86 8.94 13.65
N ILE A 1003 -26.85 8.77 14.50
CA ILE A 1003 -26.98 7.65 15.45
C ILE A 1003 -28.17 6.82 15.01
N ASN A 1004 -27.89 5.62 14.47
CA ASN A 1004 -28.91 4.71 13.99
C ASN A 1004 -28.75 3.34 14.66
N THR A 1005 -29.81 2.84 15.30
CA THR A 1005 -29.87 1.46 15.81
C THR A 1005 -30.96 0.73 15.04
N PRO A 1006 -30.62 -0.13 14.06
CA PRO A 1006 -31.57 -0.81 13.23
C PRO A 1006 -32.37 -1.87 14.03
N THR A 1007 -33.61 -2.11 13.65
CA THR A 1007 -34.38 -3.27 14.09
C THR A 1007 -34.09 -4.44 13.15
N PHE A 1008 -33.61 -5.54 13.64
CA PHE A 1008 -33.25 -6.75 12.87
C PHE A 1008 -34.40 -7.40 12.08
N ALA A 1009 -35.63 -6.83 12.11
CA ALA A 1009 -36.83 -7.46 11.56
C ALA A 1009 -37.19 -7.04 10.12
N ASN A 1010 -36.58 -6.02 9.51
CA ASN A 1010 -36.93 -5.59 8.15
C ASN A 1010 -35.73 -4.99 7.44
N GLU A 1011 -35.39 -5.54 6.28
CA GLU A 1011 -34.35 -5.06 5.34
C GLU A 1011 -34.57 -3.60 4.86
N TYR A 1012 -35.72 -3.00 5.10
CA TYR A 1012 -36.11 -1.66 4.66
C TYR A 1012 -35.92 -0.55 5.71
N THR A 1013 -35.36 -0.82 6.87
CA THR A 1013 -35.24 0.18 7.95
C THR A 1013 -33.87 0.78 8.10
N CYS A 1014 -32.89 0.45 7.28
CA CYS A 1014 -31.58 1.09 7.28
C CYS A 1014 -31.65 2.39 6.45
N LEU A 1015 -31.61 3.54 7.12
CA LEU A 1015 -31.61 4.86 6.46
C LEU A 1015 -30.38 5.08 5.55
N LEU A 1016 -29.29 4.34 5.79
CA LEU A 1016 -28.08 4.35 4.97
C LEU A 1016 -28.20 3.52 3.69
N TYR A 1017 -29.18 2.60 3.63
CA TYR A 1017 -29.38 1.74 2.45
C TYR A 1017 -30.12 2.41 1.29
N THR A 1018 -30.68 3.60 1.49
CA THR A 1018 -31.51 4.28 0.50
C THR A 1018 -30.94 5.59 -0.01
N SER A 1019 -29.72 5.95 0.35
CA SER A 1019 -29.12 7.16 -0.15
C SER A 1019 -27.72 6.91 -0.68
N ASP A 1020 -27.54 7.06 -1.99
CA ASP A 1020 -26.24 7.37 -2.63
C ASP A 1020 -25.61 8.65 -2.06
N ALA A 1021 -26.28 9.31 -1.13
CA ALA A 1021 -25.88 10.56 -0.47
C ALA A 1021 -24.93 10.37 0.73
N ALA A 1022 -24.59 9.13 1.11
CA ALA A 1022 -23.60 8.86 2.16
C ALA A 1022 -22.15 8.97 1.63
N ASP A 1023 -21.98 9.07 0.31
CA ASP A 1023 -20.66 9.13 -0.35
C ASP A 1023 -20.25 10.57 -0.79
N GLU A 1024 -21.10 11.57 -0.55
CA GLU A 1024 -20.78 12.99 -0.67
C GLU A 1024 -20.62 13.62 0.76
#